data_c865a151c8729829b468f96d9d6d0f0e
#
_entry.id   c865a151c8729829b468f96d9d6d0f0e
#
_cell.length_a   1.000
_cell.length_b   1.000
_cell.length_c   1.000
_cell.angle_alpha   90.00
_cell.angle_beta   90.00
_cell.angle_gamma   90.00
#
_symmetry.space_group_name_H-M   'P 1'
#
loop_
_entity.id
_entity.type
_entity.pdbx_description
1 polymer ?
#
loop_
_entity_poly.entity_id
_entity_poly.type
_entity_poly.pdbx_seq_one_letter_code
_entity_poly.pdbx_strand_id
1 'polypeptide(L)'
;MSPRRFLPALFLLFIGSGCAALIYEIVWFQLLQLVIGSSSISLGILLGTFMGGMCLGSLLLPQLVPARQHPLRVYAALELGIGVLAIAILAGMPLVRGIYTAWAGEGVAGIVFRAVIAGICLLPPTILMGATLPAISRWVKATPDGVAWLGFFYGGNIAGGVVGSLVAGFYLLRMFDVATATAAGVALNLAVALIAYLLAGRTEYVADPPPARGVSAPADARTVHVAIALSGMTALSAEVVWTRLLSLHFGATVYTFSLILAVFLLGLGIGSAVGAAMASSVTSPRRALGWCQLLLCGAVAWAAYQLTQSLPYWPINPYISTTPWFTLQLDLVRCMWVTLPGAMLWGASFPLALAAVASTEQDAARMAGGVYAANTVGAIVGSMATTFVLIPWIGSSHAEQVIIIVSALSALLMLEPSFGTAAARPAGFQPSETPRPRWNVMGTIVLAIAMVCAGLLARSVHELPGLLVAYGRYAATRVGQANIIYVGEGLNAAVAVSELSNGVRNYHNAGKVQASSEPQDMRLQRMLGHLTTLVPEHPAKVLVIGCGAGVTAGAVSIDPAVEHETIAEIEPLVPKVVSTYFADYNFDVVRNPKVRVRIDDARHFVETTRETFDAITSDPLDPWVKGAAMLYTVEFFEMAKRHLNPGGAVTLFVQLYESNTEAVKSEIGTFLEVFPNGIVFGNTNEGKGYDLVLVGQNQPTKIDVDQVQAKLERPEYAPVAKSLREIGMSSAVALFATYAGRKPDLEPWLRDATLNRDRNLRLQYLAGLGLNLYQADVIYADMLKHVSKMPEDLFIASDATKRALFSAIRTAQGR
;
A
#
# COMPACT_ATOMS: atom_id res chain seq x y z
N MET A 1 25.35 -8.94 40.05
CA MET A 1 25.14 -7.54 39.66
C MET A 1 23.63 -7.27 39.51
N SER A 2 23.14 -6.12 40.02
CA SER A 2 21.68 -5.88 40.00
C SER A 2 21.13 -5.84 38.54
N PRO A 3 20.01 -6.54 38.26
CA PRO A 3 19.41 -6.60 36.94
C PRO A 3 19.12 -5.21 36.32
N ARG A 4 18.87 -4.21 37.15
CA ARG A 4 18.53 -2.83 36.74
C ARG A 4 19.59 -2.13 35.88
N ARG A 5 20.89 -2.51 36.00
CA ARG A 5 21.98 -1.91 35.23
C ARG A 5 21.97 -2.27 33.75
N PHE A 6 21.27 -3.36 33.37
CA PHE A 6 21.20 -3.84 31.98
C PHE A 6 19.92 -3.43 31.26
N LEU A 7 18.95 -2.79 31.94
CA LEU A 7 17.69 -2.34 31.35
C LEU A 7 17.87 -1.38 30.15
N PRO A 8 18.82 -0.39 30.20
CA PRO A 8 19.05 0.48 29.01
C PRO A 8 19.63 -0.31 27.83
N ALA A 9 20.49 -1.30 28.08
CA ALA A 9 21.01 -2.14 27.00
C ALA A 9 19.90 -2.99 26.36
N LEU A 10 18.98 -3.54 27.16
CA LEU A 10 17.81 -4.26 26.64
C LEU A 10 16.90 -3.36 25.83
N PHE A 11 16.70 -2.12 26.26
CA PHE A 11 15.92 -1.15 25.51
C PHE A 11 16.51 -0.91 24.10
N LEU A 12 17.83 -0.77 24.00
CA LEU A 12 18.54 -0.65 22.72
C LEU A 12 18.41 -1.92 21.86
N LEU A 13 18.43 -3.11 22.50
CA LEU A 13 18.22 -4.37 21.76
C LEU A 13 16.81 -4.44 21.16
N PHE A 14 15.79 -3.96 21.91
CA PHE A 14 14.42 -3.90 21.38
C PHE A 14 14.28 -2.89 20.22
N ILE A 15 15.00 -1.77 20.25
CA ILE A 15 15.09 -0.84 19.11
C ILE A 15 15.69 -1.57 17.90
N GLY A 16 16.79 -2.28 18.07
CA GLY A 16 17.42 -3.05 17.00
C GLY A 16 16.50 -4.12 16.40
N SER A 17 15.83 -4.89 17.26
CA SER A 17 14.86 -5.94 16.87
C SER A 17 13.68 -5.35 16.10
N GLY A 18 13.08 -4.27 16.61
CA GLY A 18 11.98 -3.59 15.93
C GLY A 18 12.38 -2.98 14.58
N CYS A 19 13.59 -2.44 14.48
CA CYS A 19 14.13 -1.93 13.22
C CYS A 19 14.26 -3.05 12.18
N ALA A 20 14.82 -4.20 12.54
CA ALA A 20 14.93 -5.37 11.67
C ALA A 20 13.55 -5.89 11.26
N ALA A 21 12.59 -5.97 12.20
CA ALA A 21 11.23 -6.46 11.94
C ALA A 21 10.51 -5.65 10.87
N LEU A 22 10.57 -4.31 10.93
CA LEU A 22 9.91 -3.45 9.94
C LEU A 22 10.65 -3.43 8.58
N ILE A 23 11.96 -3.57 8.57
CA ILE A 23 12.70 -3.80 7.31
C ILE A 23 12.20 -5.08 6.63
N TYR A 24 12.06 -6.17 7.38
CA TYR A 24 11.55 -7.43 6.83
C TYR A 24 10.10 -7.35 6.40
N GLU A 25 9.22 -6.71 7.16
CA GLU A 25 7.82 -6.56 6.79
C GLU A 25 7.68 -5.91 5.42
N ILE A 26 8.36 -4.78 5.19
CA ILE A 26 8.33 -4.06 3.92
C ILE A 26 8.92 -4.92 2.79
N VAL A 27 10.06 -5.57 3.03
CA VAL A 27 10.73 -6.41 2.02
C VAL A 27 9.91 -7.66 1.69
N TRP A 28 9.41 -8.38 2.71
CA TRP A 28 8.65 -9.61 2.46
C TRP A 28 7.30 -9.34 1.80
N PHE A 29 6.63 -8.22 2.15
CA PHE A 29 5.42 -7.81 1.46
C PHE A 29 5.71 -7.50 0.00
N GLN A 30 6.79 -6.77 -0.30
CA GLN A 30 7.19 -6.50 -1.68
C GLN A 30 7.48 -7.80 -2.45
N LEU A 31 8.25 -8.74 -1.88
CA LEU A 31 8.56 -10.02 -2.52
C LEU A 31 7.32 -10.89 -2.75
N LEU A 32 6.43 -10.99 -1.78
CA LEU A 32 5.24 -11.82 -1.90
C LEU A 32 4.19 -11.19 -2.82
N GLN A 33 4.05 -9.85 -2.85
CA GLN A 33 3.18 -9.17 -3.81
C GLN A 33 3.57 -9.45 -5.27
N LEU A 34 4.85 -9.62 -5.56
CA LEU A 34 5.33 -10.02 -6.89
C LEU A 34 4.85 -11.43 -7.30
N VAL A 35 4.46 -12.27 -6.34
CA VAL A 35 4.01 -13.65 -6.57
C VAL A 35 2.49 -13.77 -6.50
N ILE A 36 1.87 -13.28 -5.40
CA ILE A 36 0.44 -13.47 -5.15
C ILE A 36 -0.43 -12.27 -5.59
N GLY A 37 0.20 -11.27 -6.20
CA GLY A 37 -0.44 -10.02 -6.64
C GLY A 37 -0.50 -8.95 -5.56
N SER A 38 -0.80 -7.71 -5.97
CA SER A 38 -0.81 -6.49 -5.14
C SER A 38 -2.22 -6.03 -4.75
N SER A 39 -3.26 -6.82 -5.04
CA SER A 39 -4.64 -6.50 -4.68
C SER A 39 -4.83 -6.36 -3.16
N SER A 40 -5.85 -5.61 -2.74
CA SER A 40 -6.21 -5.46 -1.33
C SER A 40 -6.44 -6.81 -0.63
N ILE A 41 -6.95 -7.82 -1.35
CA ILE A 41 -7.10 -9.19 -0.83
C ILE A 41 -5.74 -9.79 -0.49
N SER A 42 -4.77 -9.69 -1.42
CA SER A 42 -3.40 -10.18 -1.19
C SER A 42 -2.73 -9.45 -0.03
N LEU A 43 -2.85 -8.12 0.04
CA LEU A 43 -2.34 -7.31 1.16
C LEU A 43 -2.96 -7.70 2.50
N GLY A 44 -4.29 -7.93 2.54
CA GLY A 44 -4.97 -8.40 3.74
C GLY A 44 -4.48 -9.76 4.20
N ILE A 45 -4.26 -10.70 3.28
CA ILE A 45 -3.68 -12.01 3.57
C ILE A 45 -2.28 -11.87 4.16
N LEU A 46 -1.40 -11.05 3.56
CA LEU A 46 -0.04 -10.82 4.05
C LEU A 46 -0.05 -10.22 5.46
N LEU A 47 -0.82 -9.16 5.68
CA LEU A 47 -0.93 -8.50 6.97
C LEU A 47 -1.53 -9.42 8.03
N GLY A 48 -2.63 -10.11 7.72
CA GLY A 48 -3.27 -11.05 8.63
C GLY A 48 -2.36 -12.24 9.00
N THR A 49 -1.56 -12.73 8.05
CA THR A 49 -0.59 -13.80 8.28
C THR A 49 0.57 -13.32 9.14
N PHE A 50 1.13 -12.15 8.84
CA PHE A 50 2.22 -11.54 9.60
C PHE A 50 1.82 -11.30 11.06
N MET A 51 0.72 -10.61 11.28
CA MET A 51 0.19 -10.35 12.62
C MET A 51 -0.30 -11.62 13.32
N GLY A 52 -0.91 -12.54 12.58
CA GLY A 52 -1.32 -13.84 13.09
C GLY A 52 -0.16 -14.66 13.63
N GLY A 53 0.98 -14.65 12.94
CA GLY A 53 2.20 -15.27 13.42
C GLY A 53 2.71 -14.62 14.71
N MET A 54 2.74 -13.30 14.79
CA MET A 54 3.12 -12.58 16.02
C MET A 54 2.17 -12.92 17.18
N CYS A 55 0.87 -12.99 16.94
CA CYS A 55 -0.12 -13.45 17.93
C CYS A 55 0.18 -14.87 18.43
N LEU A 56 0.36 -15.79 17.51
CA LEU A 56 0.68 -17.20 17.83
C LEU A 56 1.97 -17.32 18.64
N GLY A 57 3.03 -16.61 18.23
CA GLY A 57 4.32 -16.61 18.93
C GLY A 57 4.21 -16.13 20.37
N SER A 58 3.43 -15.08 20.60
CA SER A 58 3.20 -14.54 21.94
C SER A 58 2.46 -15.51 22.87
N LEU A 59 1.57 -16.34 22.34
CA LEU A 59 0.81 -17.35 23.09
C LEU A 59 1.58 -18.66 23.26
N LEU A 60 2.39 -19.06 22.27
CA LEU A 60 3.10 -20.33 22.27
C LEU A 60 4.34 -20.32 23.15
N LEU A 61 5.06 -19.18 23.22
CA LEU A 61 6.31 -19.12 24.00
C LEU A 61 6.13 -19.57 25.46
N PRO A 62 5.14 -19.06 26.23
CA PRO A 62 4.98 -19.48 27.63
C PRO A 62 4.66 -20.97 27.80
N GLN A 63 4.15 -21.61 26.75
CA GLN A 63 3.76 -23.03 26.75
C GLN A 63 4.94 -23.94 26.37
N LEU A 64 5.73 -23.52 25.37
CA LEU A 64 6.78 -24.36 24.78
C LEU A 64 8.14 -24.19 25.50
N VAL A 65 8.41 -22.98 26.05
CA VAL A 65 9.70 -22.67 26.67
C VAL A 65 9.57 -22.71 28.20
N PRO A 66 10.24 -23.65 28.87
CA PRO A 66 10.23 -23.73 30.34
C PRO A 66 10.73 -22.43 30.99
N ALA A 67 10.08 -22.01 32.09
CA ALA A 67 10.43 -20.78 32.81
C ALA A 67 11.86 -20.81 33.39
N ARG A 68 12.44 -21.98 33.56
CA ARG A 68 13.83 -22.16 34.05
C ARG A 68 14.95 -21.77 33.06
N GLN A 69 14.58 -21.62 31.77
CA GLN A 69 15.58 -21.19 30.79
C GLN A 69 15.86 -19.69 30.93
N HIS A 70 17.13 -19.33 30.72
CA HIS A 70 17.54 -17.92 30.81
C HIS A 70 16.88 -17.07 29.71
N PRO A 71 16.06 -16.06 30.03
CA PRO A 71 15.27 -15.30 29.07
C PRO A 71 16.09 -14.66 27.95
N LEU A 72 17.28 -14.13 28.26
CA LEU A 72 18.17 -13.54 27.27
C LEU A 72 18.77 -14.56 26.30
N ARG A 73 18.96 -15.82 26.71
CA ARG A 73 19.38 -16.89 25.79
C ARG A 73 18.25 -17.28 24.84
N VAL A 74 17.03 -17.33 25.37
CA VAL A 74 15.84 -17.58 24.56
C VAL A 74 15.68 -16.46 23.53
N TYR A 75 15.76 -15.21 23.98
CA TYR A 75 15.69 -14.04 23.11
C TYR A 75 16.77 -14.06 22.01
N ALA A 76 18.02 -14.35 22.38
CA ALA A 76 19.11 -14.49 21.40
C ALA A 76 18.84 -15.59 20.35
N ALA A 77 18.28 -16.74 20.77
CA ALA A 77 17.93 -17.81 19.85
C ALA A 77 16.77 -17.43 18.92
N LEU A 78 15.77 -16.68 19.40
CA LEU A 78 14.68 -16.15 18.60
C LEU A 78 15.20 -15.19 17.53
N GLU A 79 16.04 -14.21 17.90
CA GLU A 79 16.62 -13.23 16.97
C GLU A 79 17.50 -13.90 15.90
N LEU A 80 18.33 -14.87 16.30
CA LEU A 80 19.09 -15.67 15.35
C LEU A 80 18.20 -16.45 14.39
N GLY A 81 17.14 -17.08 14.91
CA GLY A 81 16.17 -17.81 14.11
C GLY A 81 15.45 -16.93 13.08
N ILE A 82 15.07 -15.70 13.46
CA ILE A 82 14.46 -14.71 12.55
C ILE A 82 15.43 -14.40 11.40
N GLY A 83 16.71 -14.10 11.72
CA GLY A 83 17.71 -13.81 10.70
C GLY A 83 17.95 -14.99 9.73
N VAL A 84 18.01 -16.22 10.23
CA VAL A 84 18.15 -17.43 9.38
C VAL A 84 16.93 -17.61 8.47
N LEU A 85 15.72 -17.46 9.00
CA LEU A 85 14.50 -17.58 8.22
C LEU A 85 14.35 -16.46 7.17
N ALA A 86 14.84 -15.25 7.46
CA ALA A 86 14.86 -14.16 6.50
C ALA A 86 15.73 -14.48 5.26
N ILE A 87 16.90 -15.09 5.49
CA ILE A 87 17.75 -15.59 4.39
C ILE A 87 17.03 -16.71 3.63
N ALA A 88 16.41 -17.64 4.34
CA ALA A 88 15.68 -18.76 3.74
C ALA A 88 14.50 -18.30 2.86
N ILE A 89 13.75 -17.28 3.29
CA ILE A 89 12.68 -16.67 2.47
C ILE A 89 13.26 -16.08 1.20
N LEU A 90 14.29 -15.22 1.30
CA LEU A 90 14.89 -14.59 0.14
C LEU A 90 15.42 -15.63 -0.87
N ALA A 91 16.14 -16.63 -0.40
CA ALA A 91 16.68 -17.69 -1.24
C ALA A 91 15.59 -18.63 -1.81
N GLY A 92 14.49 -18.81 -1.07
CA GLY A 92 13.37 -19.68 -1.43
C GLY A 92 12.37 -19.07 -2.39
N MET A 93 12.38 -17.74 -2.62
CA MET A 93 11.39 -17.05 -3.46
C MET A 93 11.24 -17.63 -4.87
N PRO A 94 12.31 -18.04 -5.61
CA PRO A 94 12.15 -18.67 -6.92
C PRO A 94 11.35 -19.98 -6.85
N LEU A 95 11.57 -20.80 -5.80
CA LEU A 95 10.83 -22.04 -5.59
C LEU A 95 9.36 -21.74 -5.25
N VAL A 96 9.10 -20.77 -4.36
CA VAL A 96 7.76 -20.32 -3.99
C VAL A 96 6.99 -19.86 -5.22
N ARG A 97 7.61 -19.05 -6.08
CA ARG A 97 7.03 -18.60 -7.34
C ARG A 97 6.70 -19.76 -8.27
N GLY A 98 7.63 -20.69 -8.44
CA GLY A 98 7.41 -21.88 -9.29
C GLY A 98 6.26 -22.77 -8.80
N ILE A 99 6.15 -23.00 -7.50
CA ILE A 99 5.02 -23.76 -6.90
C ILE A 99 3.72 -22.97 -7.09
N TYR A 100 3.73 -21.67 -6.83
CA TYR A 100 2.54 -20.85 -6.93
C TYR A 100 1.98 -20.82 -8.35
N THR A 101 2.81 -20.53 -9.35
CA THR A 101 2.39 -20.45 -10.75
C THR A 101 1.90 -21.80 -11.32
N ALA A 102 2.44 -22.91 -10.83
CA ALA A 102 2.02 -24.24 -11.24
C ALA A 102 0.59 -24.60 -10.76
N TRP A 103 0.16 -24.07 -9.60
CA TRP A 103 -1.07 -24.44 -8.91
C TRP A 103 -2.03 -23.28 -8.68
N ALA A 104 -1.68 -22.07 -9.13
CA ALA A 104 -2.54 -20.90 -9.00
C ALA A 104 -3.90 -21.15 -9.64
N GLY A 105 -4.96 -20.87 -8.88
CA GLY A 105 -6.35 -21.04 -9.29
C GLY A 105 -7.16 -19.76 -9.14
N GLU A 106 -8.37 -19.77 -9.70
CA GLU A 106 -9.31 -18.63 -9.62
C GLU A 106 -10.27 -18.77 -8.42
N GLY A 107 -10.89 -17.67 -8.05
CA GLY A 107 -11.94 -17.60 -7.03
C GLY A 107 -11.45 -17.94 -5.63
N VAL A 108 -12.33 -18.55 -4.83
CA VAL A 108 -12.05 -18.87 -3.40
C VAL A 108 -10.85 -19.81 -3.24
N ALA A 109 -10.71 -20.80 -4.13
CA ALA A 109 -9.56 -21.72 -4.08
C ALA A 109 -8.23 -20.97 -4.29
N GLY A 110 -8.18 -20.02 -5.20
CA GLY A 110 -7.02 -19.16 -5.41
C GLY A 110 -6.70 -18.31 -4.18
N ILE A 111 -7.70 -17.73 -3.53
CA ILE A 111 -7.52 -16.94 -2.28
C ILE A 111 -6.95 -17.82 -1.16
N VAL A 112 -7.50 -19.03 -0.98
CA VAL A 112 -7.00 -19.98 0.03
C VAL A 112 -5.55 -20.37 -0.27
N PHE A 113 -5.22 -20.61 -1.54
CA PHE A 113 -3.86 -20.97 -1.92
C PHE A 113 -2.86 -19.80 -1.69
N ARG A 114 -3.25 -18.56 -1.97
CA ARG A 114 -2.48 -17.33 -1.59
C ARG A 114 -2.22 -17.33 -0.09
N ALA A 115 -3.23 -17.60 0.74
CA ALA A 115 -3.10 -17.64 2.19
C ALA A 115 -2.15 -18.75 2.67
N VAL A 116 -2.19 -19.93 2.05
CA VAL A 116 -1.27 -21.04 2.36
C VAL A 116 0.18 -20.65 2.04
N ILE A 117 0.43 -20.10 0.86
CA ILE A 117 1.78 -19.67 0.45
C ILE A 117 2.29 -18.56 1.38
N ALA A 118 1.47 -17.53 1.66
CA ALA A 118 1.81 -16.48 2.64
C ALA A 118 2.09 -17.10 4.02
N GLY A 119 1.29 -18.08 4.45
CA GLY A 119 1.46 -18.79 5.72
C GLY A 119 2.79 -19.52 5.82
N ILE A 120 3.16 -20.27 4.79
CA ILE A 120 4.44 -21.02 4.76
C ILE A 120 5.63 -20.05 4.85
N CYS A 121 5.57 -18.91 4.17
CA CYS A 121 6.67 -17.93 4.16
C CYS A 121 6.70 -17.10 5.45
N LEU A 122 5.56 -16.56 5.89
CA LEU A 122 5.55 -15.53 6.93
C LEU A 122 5.34 -16.07 8.36
N LEU A 123 4.56 -17.16 8.56
CA LEU A 123 4.28 -17.62 9.93
C LEU A 123 5.54 -18.03 10.70
N PRO A 124 6.51 -18.79 10.15
CA PRO A 124 7.66 -19.21 10.93
C PRO A 124 8.46 -18.02 11.53
N PRO A 125 8.90 -17.01 10.75
CA PRO A 125 9.66 -15.90 11.32
C PRO A 125 8.81 -14.99 12.22
N THR A 126 7.54 -14.78 11.89
CA THR A 126 6.67 -13.88 12.68
C THR A 126 6.23 -14.51 14.00
N ILE A 127 6.12 -15.85 14.08
CA ILE A 127 5.98 -16.56 15.35
C ILE A 127 7.20 -16.28 16.25
N LEU A 128 8.41 -16.32 15.73
CA LEU A 128 9.61 -16.01 16.50
C LEU A 128 9.63 -14.54 16.94
N MET A 129 9.22 -13.60 16.05
CA MET A 129 9.09 -12.18 16.38
C MET A 129 8.09 -11.97 17.53
N GLY A 130 6.89 -12.57 17.44
CA GLY A 130 5.86 -12.47 18.48
C GLY A 130 6.27 -13.05 19.84
N ALA A 131 7.21 -13.98 19.85
CA ALA A 131 7.74 -14.60 21.06
C ALA A 131 8.76 -13.73 21.82
N THR A 132 9.33 -12.69 21.21
CA THR A 132 10.41 -11.88 21.77
C THR A 132 10.01 -11.13 23.05
N LEU A 133 8.88 -10.43 23.04
CA LEU A 133 8.37 -9.68 24.20
C LEU A 133 8.02 -10.60 25.39
N PRO A 134 7.28 -11.71 25.23
CA PRO A 134 7.05 -12.67 26.30
C PRO A 134 8.34 -13.31 26.84
N ALA A 135 9.34 -13.54 25.99
CA ALA A 135 10.62 -14.08 26.45
C ALA A 135 11.29 -13.15 27.49
N ILE A 136 11.36 -11.86 27.16
CA ILE A 136 12.00 -10.86 28.04
C ILE A 136 11.15 -10.52 29.25
N SER A 137 9.83 -10.64 29.17
CA SER A 137 8.94 -10.34 30.30
C SER A 137 9.25 -11.20 31.54
N ARG A 138 9.72 -12.43 31.36
CA ARG A 138 10.19 -13.30 32.46
C ARG A 138 11.42 -12.75 33.16
N TRP A 139 12.26 -11.99 32.47
CA TRP A 139 13.45 -11.41 33.10
C TRP A 139 13.12 -10.17 33.94
N VAL A 140 12.09 -9.41 33.56
CA VAL A 140 11.68 -8.16 34.22
C VAL A 140 10.70 -8.40 35.38
N LYS A 141 9.99 -9.52 35.39
CA LYS A 141 8.95 -9.92 36.35
C LYS A 141 7.68 -9.09 36.33
N ALA A 142 6.59 -9.63 36.87
CA ALA A 142 5.26 -8.99 36.92
C ALA A 142 5.09 -8.04 38.13
N THR A 143 6.11 -7.23 38.42
CA THR A 143 6.05 -6.17 39.44
C THR A 143 5.60 -4.84 38.81
N PRO A 144 5.10 -3.84 39.57
CA PRO A 144 4.72 -2.54 39.00
C PRO A 144 5.86 -1.89 38.20
N ASP A 145 7.07 -1.90 38.71
CA ASP A 145 8.28 -1.43 38.01
C ASP A 145 8.57 -2.28 36.76
N GLY A 146 8.38 -3.59 36.84
CA GLY A 146 8.57 -4.52 35.74
C GLY A 146 7.59 -4.29 34.61
N VAL A 147 6.31 -4.09 34.92
CA VAL A 147 5.27 -3.79 33.94
C VAL A 147 5.56 -2.46 33.21
N ALA A 148 6.02 -1.43 33.92
CA ALA A 148 6.44 -0.17 33.31
C ALA A 148 7.61 -0.40 32.32
N TRP A 149 8.62 -1.21 32.71
CA TRP A 149 9.71 -1.54 31.79
C TRP A 149 9.26 -2.34 30.57
N LEU A 150 8.26 -3.24 30.69
CA LEU A 150 7.68 -3.92 29.54
C LEU A 150 7.03 -2.95 28.56
N GLY A 151 6.33 -1.93 29.09
CA GLY A 151 5.80 -0.85 28.26
C GLY A 151 6.89 -0.03 27.56
N PHE A 152 8.01 0.27 28.25
CA PHE A 152 9.17 0.92 27.61
C PHE A 152 9.84 0.05 26.56
N PHE A 153 9.97 -1.26 26.76
CA PHE A 153 10.53 -2.17 25.76
C PHE A 153 9.62 -2.27 24.53
N TYR A 154 8.31 -2.34 24.74
CA TYR A 154 7.34 -2.29 23.64
C TYR A 154 7.45 -0.97 22.86
N GLY A 155 7.52 0.17 23.58
CA GLY A 155 7.77 1.48 22.96
C GLY A 155 9.10 1.56 22.23
N GLY A 156 10.16 0.95 22.78
CA GLY A 156 11.49 0.84 22.14
C GLY A 156 11.46 0.02 20.86
N ASN A 157 10.74 -1.11 20.85
CA ASN A 157 10.53 -1.92 19.66
C ASN A 157 9.82 -1.12 18.56
N ILE A 158 8.76 -0.39 18.92
CA ILE A 158 8.05 0.50 18.00
C ILE A 158 8.95 1.63 17.49
N ALA A 159 9.76 2.26 18.35
CA ALA A 159 10.72 3.28 17.93
C ALA A 159 11.75 2.71 16.95
N GLY A 160 12.19 1.47 17.15
CA GLY A 160 12.98 0.72 16.17
C GLY A 160 12.23 0.55 14.85
N GLY A 161 10.95 0.22 14.92
CA GLY A 161 10.07 0.14 13.75
C GLY A 161 9.99 1.43 12.95
N VAL A 162 9.90 2.60 13.62
CA VAL A 162 9.98 3.92 12.95
C VAL A 162 11.28 4.06 12.16
N VAL A 163 12.41 3.77 12.80
CA VAL A 163 13.72 3.84 12.13
C VAL A 163 13.78 2.83 10.98
N GLY A 164 13.32 1.60 11.19
CA GLY A 164 13.30 0.54 10.17
C GLY A 164 12.46 0.91 8.95
N SER A 165 11.26 1.45 9.14
CA SER A 165 10.37 1.86 8.04
C SER A 165 10.95 3.01 7.22
N LEU A 166 11.55 4.01 7.87
CA LEU A 166 12.20 5.14 7.19
C LEU A 166 13.47 4.69 6.46
N VAL A 167 14.33 3.89 7.12
CA VAL A 167 15.57 3.39 6.51
C VAL A 167 15.26 2.47 5.34
N ALA A 168 14.26 1.58 5.45
CA ALA A 168 13.85 0.72 4.34
C ALA A 168 13.29 1.52 3.17
N GLY A 169 12.31 2.42 3.41
CA GLY A 169 11.59 3.12 2.35
C GLY A 169 12.39 4.26 1.71
N PHE A 170 13.15 5.03 2.48
CA PHE A 170 13.87 6.21 1.98
C PHE A 170 15.32 5.94 1.58
N TYR A 171 15.93 4.85 2.06
CA TYR A 171 17.35 4.60 1.82
C TYR A 171 17.64 3.23 1.22
N LEU A 172 17.36 2.11 1.92
CA LEU A 172 17.79 0.79 1.48
C LEU A 172 17.18 0.36 0.14
N LEU A 173 15.85 0.42 0.02
CA LEU A 173 15.17 0.02 -1.21
C LEU A 173 15.28 1.09 -2.32
N ARG A 174 15.42 2.37 -1.93
CA ARG A 174 15.65 3.44 -2.90
C ARG A 174 17.04 3.35 -3.54
N MET A 175 18.09 3.06 -2.76
CA MET A 175 19.48 3.11 -3.23
C MET A 175 19.99 1.74 -3.67
N PHE A 176 19.47 0.66 -3.07
CA PHE A 176 19.91 -0.72 -3.29
C PHE A 176 18.73 -1.61 -3.75
N ASP A 177 18.61 -2.78 -3.17
CA ASP A 177 17.60 -3.78 -3.53
C ASP A 177 17.11 -4.57 -2.30
N VAL A 178 16.13 -5.47 -2.54
CA VAL A 178 15.56 -6.31 -1.48
C VAL A 178 16.59 -7.22 -0.81
N ALA A 179 17.63 -7.66 -1.53
CA ALA A 179 18.67 -8.51 -0.95
C ALA A 179 19.53 -7.72 0.04
N THR A 180 19.94 -6.51 -0.33
CA THR A 180 20.68 -5.60 0.56
C THR A 180 19.87 -5.19 1.78
N ALA A 181 18.57 -4.89 1.60
CA ALA A 181 17.67 -4.58 2.71
C ALA A 181 17.51 -5.77 3.66
N THR A 182 17.34 -6.99 3.12
CA THR A 182 17.31 -8.23 3.92
C THR A 182 18.62 -8.42 4.68
N ALA A 183 19.77 -8.24 4.02
CA ALA A 183 21.08 -8.39 4.66
C ALA A 183 21.29 -7.40 5.82
N ALA A 184 20.79 -6.15 5.69
CA ALA A 184 20.82 -5.17 6.77
C ALA A 184 19.96 -5.62 7.96
N GLY A 185 18.76 -6.14 7.75
CA GLY A 185 17.91 -6.72 8.79
C GLY A 185 18.59 -7.92 9.47
N VAL A 186 19.20 -8.84 8.69
CA VAL A 186 19.95 -9.99 9.22
C VAL A 186 21.13 -9.54 10.08
N ALA A 187 21.89 -8.55 9.64
CA ALA A 187 23.01 -8.01 10.40
C ALA A 187 22.55 -7.42 11.75
N LEU A 188 21.41 -6.73 11.77
CA LEU A 188 20.80 -6.23 13.00
C LEU A 188 20.40 -7.38 13.95
N ASN A 189 19.69 -8.41 13.44
CA ASN A 189 19.29 -9.56 14.24
C ASN A 189 20.51 -10.30 14.81
N LEU A 190 21.57 -10.51 14.01
CA LEU A 190 22.80 -11.16 14.49
C LEU A 190 23.48 -10.33 15.57
N ALA A 191 23.53 -9.00 15.42
CA ALA A 191 24.09 -8.11 16.44
C ALA A 191 23.26 -8.17 17.72
N VAL A 192 21.94 -8.11 17.64
CA VAL A 192 21.02 -8.22 18.78
C VAL A 192 21.17 -9.58 19.45
N ALA A 193 21.19 -10.67 18.69
CA ALA A 193 21.37 -12.03 19.21
C ALA A 193 22.71 -12.20 19.95
N LEU A 194 23.80 -11.74 19.34
CA LEU A 194 25.15 -11.81 19.95
C LEU A 194 25.22 -11.03 21.26
N ILE A 195 24.74 -9.77 21.26
CA ILE A 195 24.76 -8.92 22.45
C ILE A 195 23.88 -9.54 23.55
N ALA A 196 22.68 -10.02 23.22
CA ALA A 196 21.79 -10.68 24.18
C ALA A 196 22.42 -11.95 24.77
N TYR A 197 23.10 -12.76 23.95
CA TYR A 197 23.84 -13.96 24.41
C TYR A 197 24.98 -13.61 25.33
N LEU A 198 25.81 -12.61 25.03
CA LEU A 198 26.89 -12.12 25.87
C LEU A 198 26.38 -11.56 27.20
N LEU A 199 25.26 -10.82 27.18
CA LEU A 199 24.61 -10.31 28.40
C LEU A 199 24.07 -11.47 29.26
N ALA A 200 23.53 -12.53 28.65
CA ALA A 200 23.08 -13.71 29.35
C ALA A 200 24.22 -14.41 30.15
N GLY A 201 25.46 -14.36 29.65
CA GLY A 201 26.62 -14.88 30.36
C GLY A 201 27.08 -14.02 31.55
N ARG A 202 26.62 -12.76 31.63
CA ARG A 202 26.97 -11.80 32.70
C ARG A 202 25.84 -11.56 33.69
N THR A 203 24.69 -12.17 33.51
CA THR A 203 23.51 -12.01 34.36
C THR A 203 23.10 -13.36 34.94
N GLU A 204 22.80 -13.39 36.23
CA GLU A 204 22.22 -14.55 36.88
C GLU A 204 20.67 -14.45 36.72
N TYR A 205 20.07 -15.58 36.42
CA TYR A 205 18.61 -15.68 36.33
C TYR A 205 18.15 -16.81 37.27
N VAL A 206 17.29 -16.43 38.20
CA VAL A 206 16.60 -17.37 39.08
C VAL A 206 15.14 -17.38 38.66
N ALA A 207 14.69 -18.53 38.17
CA ALA A 207 13.31 -18.72 37.79
C ALA A 207 12.39 -18.55 39.01
N ASP A 208 11.28 -17.85 38.82
CA ASP A 208 10.23 -17.80 39.83
C ASP A 208 9.63 -19.21 40.03
N PRO A 209 9.24 -19.59 41.23
CA PRO A 209 8.54 -20.84 41.45
C PRO A 209 7.28 -20.92 40.60
N PRO A 210 6.90 -22.11 40.10
CA PRO A 210 5.70 -22.24 39.31
C PRO A 210 4.49 -21.70 40.10
N PRO A 211 3.59 -20.95 39.43
CA PRO A 211 2.41 -20.41 40.11
C PRO A 211 1.63 -21.54 40.81
N ALA A 212 1.15 -21.26 42.01
CA ALA A 212 0.36 -22.24 42.76
C ALA A 212 -0.85 -22.69 41.91
N ARG A 213 -1.10 -24.00 41.87
CA ARG A 213 -2.25 -24.55 41.20
C ARG A 213 -3.53 -23.97 41.83
N GLY A 214 -4.32 -23.22 41.04
CA GLY A 214 -5.60 -22.68 41.49
C GLY A 214 -5.68 -21.15 41.63
N VAL A 215 -4.62 -20.42 41.31
CA VAL A 215 -4.71 -18.94 41.23
C VAL A 215 -5.56 -18.58 40.01
N SER A 216 -6.78 -18.20 40.23
CA SER A 216 -7.69 -17.67 39.20
C SER A 216 -7.21 -16.29 38.78
N ALA A 217 -7.19 -16.03 37.49
CA ALA A 217 -6.98 -14.67 36.97
C ALA A 217 -7.98 -13.71 37.68
N PRO A 218 -7.61 -12.44 37.91
CA PRO A 218 -8.55 -11.46 38.44
C PRO A 218 -9.87 -11.52 37.68
N ALA A 219 -11.01 -11.45 38.39
CA ALA A 219 -12.33 -11.57 37.79
C ALA A 219 -12.53 -10.59 36.60
N ASP A 220 -11.83 -9.46 36.65
CA ASP A 220 -11.87 -8.39 35.65
C ASP A 220 -10.89 -8.59 34.47
N ALA A 221 -10.01 -9.59 34.48
CA ALA A 221 -9.00 -9.76 33.44
C ALA A 221 -9.64 -9.99 32.06
N ARG A 222 -10.77 -10.69 32.00
CA ARG A 222 -11.49 -10.93 30.72
C ARG A 222 -11.98 -9.62 30.09
N THR A 223 -12.53 -8.70 30.88
CA THR A 223 -13.01 -7.41 30.36
C THR A 223 -11.86 -6.54 29.86
N VAL A 224 -10.70 -6.59 30.51
CA VAL A 224 -9.49 -5.88 30.02
C VAL A 224 -9.00 -6.49 28.71
N HIS A 225 -9.00 -7.81 28.55
CA HIS A 225 -8.62 -8.45 27.27
C HIS A 225 -9.58 -8.08 26.14
N VAL A 226 -10.90 -8.00 26.43
CA VAL A 226 -11.88 -7.51 25.43
C VAL A 226 -11.62 -6.05 25.08
N ALA A 227 -11.39 -5.19 26.08
CA ALA A 227 -11.15 -3.77 25.83
C ALA A 227 -9.87 -3.52 25.03
N ILE A 228 -8.79 -4.25 25.30
CA ILE A 228 -7.55 -4.09 24.52
C ILE A 228 -7.68 -4.72 23.11
N ALA A 229 -8.50 -5.74 22.93
CA ALA A 229 -8.84 -6.25 21.60
C ALA A 229 -9.63 -5.20 20.79
N LEU A 230 -10.63 -4.56 21.40
CA LEU A 230 -11.36 -3.45 20.77
C LEU A 230 -10.43 -2.25 20.48
N SER A 231 -9.49 -1.96 21.38
CA SER A 231 -8.47 -0.93 21.14
C SER A 231 -7.59 -1.27 19.93
N GLY A 232 -7.09 -2.49 19.83
CA GLY A 232 -6.34 -2.96 18.65
C GLY A 232 -7.16 -2.92 17.37
N MET A 233 -8.43 -3.32 17.44
CA MET A 233 -9.38 -3.27 16.34
C MET A 233 -9.54 -1.83 15.82
N THR A 234 -9.78 -0.87 16.69
CA THR A 234 -9.95 0.55 16.30
C THR A 234 -8.66 1.16 15.79
N ALA A 235 -7.49 0.78 16.33
CA ALA A 235 -6.19 1.28 15.91
C ALA A 235 -5.89 0.92 14.44
N LEU A 236 -5.98 -0.36 14.09
CA LEU A 236 -5.69 -0.81 12.73
C LEU A 236 -6.81 -0.44 11.74
N SER A 237 -8.06 -0.35 12.19
CA SER A 237 -9.15 0.22 11.39
C SER A 237 -8.85 1.67 11.00
N ALA A 238 -8.41 2.49 11.96
CA ALA A 238 -8.06 3.89 11.72
C ALA A 238 -6.82 4.01 10.81
N GLU A 239 -5.80 3.18 11.02
CA GLU A 239 -4.60 3.15 10.17
C GLU A 239 -4.97 2.88 8.71
N VAL A 240 -5.86 1.92 8.44
CA VAL A 240 -6.35 1.62 7.09
C VAL A 240 -7.07 2.82 6.48
N VAL A 241 -8.04 3.41 7.20
CA VAL A 241 -8.80 4.58 6.72
C VAL A 241 -7.87 5.78 6.49
N TRP A 242 -7.03 6.10 7.48
CA TRP A 242 -6.17 7.28 7.42
C TRP A 242 -5.07 7.13 6.36
N THR A 243 -4.49 5.94 6.18
CA THR A 243 -3.53 5.69 5.10
C THR A 243 -4.17 5.92 3.74
N ARG A 244 -5.39 5.45 3.54
CA ARG A 244 -6.14 5.64 2.31
C ARG A 244 -6.43 7.12 2.03
N LEU A 245 -6.96 7.85 3.01
CA LEU A 245 -7.30 9.26 2.86
C LEU A 245 -6.07 10.16 2.75
N LEU A 246 -5.02 9.93 3.56
CA LEU A 246 -3.78 10.67 3.46
C LEU A 246 -3.04 10.42 2.15
N SER A 247 -3.17 9.21 1.57
CA SER A 247 -2.64 8.93 0.24
C SER A 247 -3.32 9.77 -0.86
N LEU A 248 -4.59 10.14 -0.70
CA LEU A 248 -5.23 11.13 -1.59
C LEU A 248 -4.62 12.53 -1.39
N HIS A 249 -4.37 12.94 -0.16
CA HIS A 249 -3.81 14.27 0.15
C HIS A 249 -2.36 14.47 -0.29
N PHE A 250 -1.55 13.40 -0.32
CA PHE A 250 -0.10 13.50 -0.52
C PHE A 250 0.37 12.87 -1.83
N GLY A 251 -0.49 12.08 -2.47
CA GLY A 251 -0.14 11.15 -3.54
C GLY A 251 0.22 9.78 -2.99
N ALA A 252 -0.20 8.71 -3.67
CA ALA A 252 -0.07 7.32 -3.21
C ALA A 252 1.34 6.74 -3.46
N THR A 253 2.40 7.48 -3.14
CA THR A 253 3.79 7.06 -3.34
C THR A 253 4.28 6.11 -2.25
N VAL A 254 5.38 5.40 -2.52
CA VAL A 254 6.07 4.60 -1.49
C VAL A 254 6.60 5.46 -0.34
N TYR A 255 6.97 6.72 -0.63
CA TYR A 255 7.41 7.68 0.38
C TYR A 255 6.27 8.09 1.31
N THR A 256 5.10 8.39 0.74
CA THR A 256 3.89 8.72 1.48
C THR A 256 3.51 7.58 2.43
N PHE A 257 3.51 6.34 1.93
CA PHE A 257 3.22 5.17 2.76
C PHE A 257 4.21 5.03 3.91
N SER A 258 5.52 5.12 3.64
CA SER A 258 6.55 5.02 4.67
C SER A 258 6.47 6.13 5.71
N LEU A 259 6.09 7.35 5.28
CA LEU A 259 5.91 8.50 6.14
C LEU A 259 4.70 8.31 7.07
N ILE A 260 3.54 7.89 6.53
CA ILE A 260 2.32 7.64 7.33
C ILE A 260 2.58 6.55 8.36
N LEU A 261 3.17 5.43 7.95
CA LEU A 261 3.53 4.33 8.85
C LEU A 261 4.50 4.81 9.95
N ALA A 262 5.53 5.56 9.59
CA ALA A 262 6.50 6.08 10.56
C ALA A 262 5.84 7.01 11.59
N VAL A 263 4.94 7.90 11.18
CA VAL A 263 4.24 8.83 12.09
C VAL A 263 3.26 8.07 12.99
N PHE A 264 2.54 7.09 12.46
CA PHE A 264 1.63 6.26 13.24
C PHE A 264 2.39 5.48 14.31
N LEU A 265 3.47 4.80 13.92
CA LEU A 265 4.37 4.10 14.86
C LEU A 265 5.01 5.06 15.87
N LEU A 266 5.44 6.26 15.46
CA LEU A 266 5.99 7.27 16.36
C LEU A 266 4.98 7.62 17.46
N GLY A 267 3.72 7.84 17.07
CA GLY A 267 2.63 8.09 18.01
C GLY A 267 2.42 6.93 18.99
N LEU A 268 2.38 5.69 18.47
CA LEU A 268 2.28 4.49 19.31
C LEU A 268 3.45 4.38 20.28
N GLY A 269 4.69 4.67 19.84
CA GLY A 269 5.90 4.61 20.67
C GLY A 269 5.88 5.65 21.80
N ILE A 270 5.59 6.92 21.46
CA ILE A 270 5.46 8.00 22.45
C ILE A 270 4.33 7.67 23.44
N GLY A 271 3.16 7.27 22.93
CA GLY A 271 2.03 6.87 23.76
C GLY A 271 2.35 5.71 24.68
N SER A 272 3.08 4.69 24.21
CA SER A 272 3.51 3.57 25.03
C SER A 272 4.44 4.00 26.15
N ALA A 273 5.37 4.91 25.89
CA ALA A 273 6.27 5.46 26.93
C ALA A 273 5.47 6.25 27.99
N VAL A 274 4.54 7.10 27.55
CA VAL A 274 3.63 7.85 28.46
C VAL A 274 2.75 6.90 29.27
N GLY A 275 2.11 5.93 28.62
CA GLY A 275 1.29 4.92 29.25
C GLY A 275 2.06 4.06 30.27
N ALA A 276 3.32 3.71 29.97
CA ALA A 276 4.21 3.00 30.88
C ALA A 276 4.54 3.83 32.14
N ALA A 277 4.85 5.12 31.96
CA ALA A 277 5.06 6.04 33.07
C ALA A 277 3.80 6.21 33.91
N MET A 278 2.62 6.34 33.27
CA MET A 278 1.34 6.40 33.98
C MET A 278 1.02 5.11 34.75
N ALA A 279 1.28 3.94 34.16
CA ALA A 279 1.02 2.63 34.77
C ALA A 279 1.69 2.45 36.14
N SER A 280 2.85 3.08 36.37
CA SER A 280 3.56 3.05 37.65
C SER A 280 3.02 4.04 38.69
N SER A 281 2.28 5.08 38.28
CA SER A 281 1.86 6.19 39.15
C SER A 281 0.36 6.25 39.44
N VAL A 282 -0.48 5.71 38.55
CA VAL A 282 -1.94 5.79 38.70
C VAL A 282 -2.46 4.75 39.68
N THR A 283 -3.46 5.15 40.48
CA THR A 283 -4.12 4.27 41.48
C THR A 283 -5.01 3.20 40.85
N SER A 284 -5.48 3.40 39.60
CA SER A 284 -6.35 2.47 38.89
C SER A 284 -6.02 2.46 37.38
N PRO A 285 -5.10 1.57 36.94
CA PRO A 285 -4.75 1.42 35.52
C PRO A 285 -5.97 1.10 34.63
N ARG A 286 -6.93 0.33 35.16
CA ARG A 286 -8.19 0.03 34.46
C ARG A 286 -8.98 1.30 34.10
N ARG A 287 -9.12 2.25 35.04
CA ARG A 287 -9.81 3.52 34.77
C ARG A 287 -9.02 4.40 33.81
N ALA A 288 -7.71 4.43 33.95
CA ALA A 288 -6.85 5.16 33.02
C ALA A 288 -6.98 4.62 31.58
N LEU A 289 -7.03 3.31 31.40
CA LEU A 289 -7.35 2.69 30.11
C LEU A 289 -8.71 3.12 29.57
N GLY A 290 -9.75 3.13 30.43
CA GLY A 290 -11.08 3.59 30.04
C GLY A 290 -11.11 5.05 29.58
N TRP A 291 -10.44 5.94 30.28
CA TRP A 291 -10.30 7.34 29.86
C TRP A 291 -9.51 7.47 28.54
N CYS A 292 -8.49 6.65 28.35
CA CYS A 292 -7.74 6.58 27.09
C CYS A 292 -8.68 6.23 25.93
N GLN A 293 -9.52 5.20 26.08
CA GLN A 293 -10.51 4.79 25.08
C GLN A 293 -11.57 5.88 24.81
N LEU A 294 -11.97 6.62 25.84
CA LEU A 294 -12.91 7.73 25.67
C LEU A 294 -12.30 8.91 24.93
N LEU A 295 -11.05 9.26 25.24
CA LEU A 295 -10.31 10.32 24.52
C LEU A 295 -10.07 9.96 23.06
N LEU A 296 -9.95 8.66 22.73
CA LEU A 296 -9.88 8.19 21.34
C LEU A 296 -11.08 8.62 20.52
N CYS A 297 -12.28 8.67 21.10
CA CYS A 297 -13.46 9.17 20.37
C CYS A 297 -13.23 10.60 19.85
N GLY A 298 -12.62 11.46 20.68
CA GLY A 298 -12.26 12.83 20.29
C GLY A 298 -11.13 12.88 19.27
N ALA A 299 -10.10 12.05 19.44
CA ALA A 299 -8.95 12.03 18.54
C ALA A 299 -9.33 11.51 17.14
N VAL A 300 -10.22 10.50 17.04
CA VAL A 300 -10.72 10.01 15.75
C VAL A 300 -11.63 11.05 15.09
N ALA A 301 -12.53 11.69 15.84
CA ALA A 301 -13.37 12.77 15.31
C ALA A 301 -12.52 13.97 14.83
N TRP A 302 -11.43 14.29 15.54
CA TRP A 302 -10.44 15.28 15.12
C TRP A 302 -9.81 14.91 13.78
N ALA A 303 -9.33 13.68 13.65
CA ALA A 303 -8.70 13.20 12.41
C ALA A 303 -9.70 13.24 11.24
N ALA A 304 -10.92 12.76 11.45
CA ALA A 304 -11.99 12.81 10.47
C ALA A 304 -12.29 14.24 9.99
N TYR A 305 -12.40 15.20 10.91
CA TYR A 305 -12.56 16.61 10.58
C TYR A 305 -11.38 17.17 9.79
N GLN A 306 -10.15 16.88 10.20
CA GLN A 306 -8.96 17.34 9.49
C GLN A 306 -8.90 16.78 8.08
N LEU A 307 -9.15 15.49 7.90
CA LEU A 307 -9.06 14.82 6.61
C LEU A 307 -10.14 15.28 5.62
N THR A 308 -11.34 15.61 6.11
CA THR A 308 -12.48 15.92 5.23
C THR A 308 -12.80 17.40 5.12
N GLN A 309 -12.63 18.20 6.20
CA GLN A 309 -13.11 19.57 6.27
C GLN A 309 -11.98 20.61 6.37
N SER A 310 -10.76 20.23 6.72
CA SER A 310 -9.66 21.15 6.91
C SER A 310 -8.57 21.00 5.84
N LEU A 311 -7.85 19.90 5.81
CA LEU A 311 -6.69 19.70 4.92
C LEU A 311 -6.99 19.86 3.43
N PRO A 312 -8.15 19.44 2.87
CA PRO A 312 -8.45 19.61 1.45
C PRO A 312 -8.46 21.07 1.01
N TYR A 313 -8.69 22.00 1.95
CA TYR A 313 -8.85 23.43 1.69
C TYR A 313 -7.66 24.27 2.17
N TRP A 314 -6.59 23.66 2.70
CA TRP A 314 -5.38 24.39 3.01
C TRP A 314 -4.78 24.98 1.72
N PRO A 315 -4.33 26.25 1.74
CA PRO A 315 -3.87 26.96 0.54
C PRO A 315 -2.50 26.45 0.06
N ILE A 316 -2.41 25.15 -0.19
CA ILE A 316 -1.20 24.48 -0.69
C ILE A 316 -1.38 24.29 -2.19
N ASN A 317 -0.45 24.80 -2.96
CA ASN A 317 -0.41 24.62 -4.40
C ASN A 317 0.78 23.76 -4.81
N PRO A 318 0.56 22.49 -5.20
CA PRO A 318 1.64 21.60 -5.62
C PRO A 318 2.43 22.09 -6.84
N TYR A 319 1.82 22.90 -7.71
CA TYR A 319 2.52 23.47 -8.88
C TYR A 319 3.67 24.41 -8.53
N ILE A 320 3.71 24.96 -7.32
CA ILE A 320 4.76 25.87 -6.86
C ILE A 320 5.91 25.11 -6.22
N SER A 321 5.67 23.89 -5.77
CA SER A 321 6.68 23.07 -5.09
C SER A 321 7.64 22.44 -6.11
N THR A 322 8.85 22.99 -6.20
CA THR A 322 9.90 22.49 -7.09
C THR A 322 10.82 21.47 -6.43
N THR A 323 10.71 21.28 -5.12
CA THR A 323 11.60 20.42 -4.34
C THR A 323 10.82 19.28 -3.67
N PRO A 324 10.98 18.03 -4.11
CA PRO A 324 10.28 16.88 -3.51
C PRO A 324 10.46 16.76 -1.99
N TRP A 325 11.65 17.09 -1.50
CA TRP A 325 11.97 17.04 -0.06
C TRP A 325 11.19 18.06 0.78
N PHE A 326 10.94 19.26 0.26
CA PHE A 326 10.09 20.24 0.94
C PHE A 326 8.65 19.76 1.01
N THR A 327 8.14 19.18 -0.06
CA THR A 327 6.79 18.56 -0.09
C THR A 327 6.67 17.48 0.97
N LEU A 328 7.65 16.56 1.07
CA LEU A 328 7.65 15.50 2.08
C LEU A 328 7.70 16.03 3.52
N GLN A 329 8.44 17.13 3.78
CA GLN A 329 8.46 17.76 5.10
C GLN A 329 7.10 18.37 5.46
N LEU A 330 6.44 19.01 4.51
CA LEU A 330 5.08 19.55 4.69
C LEU A 330 4.08 18.42 4.96
N ASP A 331 4.16 17.34 4.21
CA ASP A 331 3.30 16.17 4.37
C ASP A 331 3.55 15.47 5.71
N LEU A 332 4.79 15.44 6.19
CA LEU A 332 5.12 14.95 7.53
C LEU A 332 4.37 15.74 8.61
N VAL A 333 4.40 17.07 8.55
CA VAL A 333 3.69 17.92 9.52
C VAL A 333 2.19 17.70 9.45
N ARG A 334 1.62 17.63 8.25
CA ARG A 334 0.18 17.37 8.02
C ARG A 334 -0.22 16.00 8.55
N CYS A 335 0.60 14.98 8.30
CA CYS A 335 0.39 13.63 8.80
C CYS A 335 0.44 13.60 10.33
N MET A 336 1.44 14.23 10.96
CA MET A 336 1.54 14.32 12.42
C MET A 336 0.32 15.04 13.03
N TRP A 337 -0.14 16.11 12.42
CA TRP A 337 -1.30 16.87 12.87
C TRP A 337 -2.58 16.04 12.94
N VAL A 338 -2.75 15.14 12.00
CA VAL A 338 -3.93 14.27 11.90
C VAL A 338 -3.81 13.04 12.79
N THR A 339 -2.71 12.28 12.65
CA THR A 339 -2.65 10.91 13.15
C THR A 339 -2.06 10.79 14.55
N LEU A 340 -1.17 11.72 14.94
CA LEU A 340 -0.41 11.61 16.18
C LEU A 340 -1.29 11.55 17.44
N PRO A 341 -2.35 12.38 17.61
CA PRO A 341 -3.19 12.33 18.80
C PRO A 341 -3.84 10.96 19.05
N GLY A 342 -4.40 10.34 18.00
CA GLY A 342 -5.00 9.01 18.10
C GLY A 342 -3.95 7.92 18.36
N ALA A 343 -2.86 7.93 17.60
CA ALA A 343 -1.79 6.96 17.72
C ALA A 343 -1.16 6.95 19.13
N MET A 344 -0.97 8.13 19.76
CA MET A 344 -0.48 8.21 21.14
C MET A 344 -1.43 7.55 22.14
N LEU A 345 -2.74 7.72 21.98
CA LEU A 345 -3.74 7.13 22.88
C LEU A 345 -3.79 5.58 22.72
N TRP A 346 -3.74 5.07 21.48
CA TRP A 346 -3.62 3.63 21.26
C TRP A 346 -2.31 3.07 21.83
N GLY A 347 -1.20 3.79 21.67
CA GLY A 347 0.08 3.41 22.25
C GLY A 347 0.05 3.31 23.78
N ALA A 348 -0.60 4.26 24.46
CA ALA A 348 -0.74 4.26 25.91
C ALA A 348 -1.67 3.13 26.41
N SER A 349 -2.59 2.65 25.59
CA SER A 349 -3.56 1.62 25.98
C SER A 349 -2.91 0.29 26.35
N PHE A 350 -1.82 -0.10 25.64
CA PHE A 350 -1.18 -1.39 25.86
C PHE A 350 -0.49 -1.50 27.24
N PRO A 351 0.38 -0.58 27.69
CA PRO A 351 0.97 -0.61 29.03
C PRO A 351 -0.07 -0.49 30.14
N LEU A 352 -1.13 0.32 29.93
CA LEU A 352 -2.23 0.44 30.89
C LEU A 352 -3.03 -0.86 31.02
N ALA A 353 -3.26 -1.58 29.90
CA ALA A 353 -3.90 -2.90 29.95
C ALA A 353 -3.03 -3.94 30.67
N LEU A 354 -1.70 -3.95 30.39
CA LEU A 354 -0.75 -4.80 31.12
C LEU A 354 -0.82 -4.55 32.62
N ALA A 355 -0.80 -3.28 33.05
CA ALA A 355 -0.88 -2.92 34.46
C ALA A 355 -2.24 -3.27 35.09
N ALA A 356 -3.32 -3.23 34.31
CA ALA A 356 -4.65 -3.57 34.80
C ALA A 356 -4.86 -5.08 35.05
N VAL A 357 -4.10 -5.95 34.37
CA VAL A 357 -4.17 -7.42 34.56
C VAL A 357 -3.00 -7.96 35.38
N ALA A 358 -2.02 -7.14 35.73
CA ALA A 358 -0.82 -7.59 36.44
C ALA A 358 -1.15 -8.13 37.83
N SER A 359 -0.61 -9.33 38.13
CA SER A 359 -0.59 -9.89 39.50
C SER A 359 0.77 -10.52 39.74
N THR A 360 1.27 -10.43 40.98
CA THR A 360 2.56 -10.94 41.37
C THR A 360 2.66 -12.48 41.37
N GLU A 361 1.54 -13.17 41.25
CA GLU A 361 1.43 -14.64 41.31
C GLU A 361 1.36 -15.27 39.88
N GLN A 362 1.38 -14.46 38.80
CA GLN A 362 1.28 -14.95 37.43
C GLN A 362 2.64 -14.99 36.71
N ASP A 363 2.79 -15.94 35.76
CA ASP A 363 3.92 -15.91 34.81
C ASP A 363 3.81 -14.64 33.95
N ALA A 364 4.82 -13.76 34.07
CA ALA A 364 4.90 -12.51 33.31
C ALA A 364 4.82 -12.72 31.78
N ALA A 365 5.34 -13.85 31.27
CA ALA A 365 5.24 -14.18 29.84
C ALA A 365 3.81 -14.50 29.42
N ARG A 366 3.07 -15.23 30.24
CA ARG A 366 1.66 -15.56 29.97
C ARG A 366 0.79 -14.31 30.00
N MET A 367 1.03 -13.42 30.96
CA MET A 367 0.34 -12.15 31.08
C MET A 367 0.61 -11.24 29.86
N ALA A 368 1.88 -10.98 29.56
CA ALA A 368 2.25 -10.13 28.43
C ALA A 368 1.79 -10.72 27.09
N GLY A 369 1.96 -12.03 26.90
CA GLY A 369 1.52 -12.73 25.70
C GLY A 369 0.01 -12.69 25.52
N GLY A 370 -0.77 -12.82 26.59
CA GLY A 370 -2.24 -12.77 26.54
C GLY A 370 -2.76 -11.39 26.13
N VAL A 371 -2.24 -10.31 26.73
CA VAL A 371 -2.62 -8.92 26.38
C VAL A 371 -2.20 -8.58 24.94
N TYR A 372 -0.98 -8.99 24.56
CA TYR A 372 -0.48 -8.78 23.20
C TYR A 372 -1.34 -9.53 22.16
N ALA A 373 -1.64 -10.80 22.43
CA ALA A 373 -2.49 -11.60 21.55
C ALA A 373 -3.91 -11.01 21.40
N ALA A 374 -4.52 -10.58 22.50
CA ALA A 374 -5.85 -9.95 22.45
C ALA A 374 -5.84 -8.68 21.59
N ASN A 375 -4.83 -7.81 21.79
CA ASN A 375 -4.66 -6.60 20.99
C ASN A 375 -4.47 -6.94 19.50
N THR A 376 -3.63 -7.92 19.20
CA THR A 376 -3.31 -8.32 17.82
C THR A 376 -4.48 -8.97 17.10
N VAL A 377 -5.26 -9.83 17.79
CA VAL A 377 -6.49 -10.39 17.23
C VAL A 377 -7.48 -9.28 16.87
N GLY A 378 -7.66 -8.31 17.78
CA GLY A 378 -8.48 -7.14 17.51
C GLY A 378 -7.98 -6.38 16.28
N ALA A 379 -6.69 -6.12 16.19
CA ALA A 379 -6.04 -5.43 15.09
C ALA A 379 -6.27 -6.14 13.73
N ILE A 380 -6.11 -7.48 13.68
CA ILE A 380 -6.39 -8.28 12.46
C ILE A 380 -7.87 -8.14 12.06
N VAL A 381 -8.78 -8.31 13.02
CA VAL A 381 -10.22 -8.19 12.74
C VAL A 381 -10.55 -6.78 12.25
N GLY A 382 -9.98 -5.75 12.89
CA GLY A 382 -10.21 -4.34 12.51
C GLY A 382 -9.73 -4.03 11.11
N SER A 383 -8.49 -4.37 10.78
CA SER A 383 -7.93 -4.10 9.45
C SER A 383 -8.68 -4.83 8.34
N MET A 384 -9.02 -6.11 8.55
CA MET A 384 -9.76 -6.90 7.56
C MET A 384 -11.20 -6.43 7.41
N ALA A 385 -11.92 -6.22 8.52
CA ALA A 385 -13.29 -5.73 8.47
C ALA A 385 -13.36 -4.35 7.78
N THR A 386 -12.43 -3.47 8.08
CA THR A 386 -12.40 -2.13 7.46
C THR A 386 -12.10 -2.21 5.97
N THR A 387 -11.10 -2.99 5.56
CA THR A 387 -10.70 -3.10 4.16
C THR A 387 -11.76 -3.80 3.30
N PHE A 388 -12.34 -4.91 3.78
CA PHE A 388 -13.19 -5.75 2.94
C PHE A 388 -14.68 -5.50 3.09
N VAL A 389 -15.09 -4.87 4.21
CA VAL A 389 -16.51 -4.69 4.52
C VAL A 389 -16.86 -3.22 4.71
N LEU A 390 -16.23 -2.52 5.67
CA LEU A 390 -16.70 -1.18 6.03
C LEU A 390 -16.48 -0.19 4.88
N ILE A 391 -15.27 -0.06 4.35
CA ILE A 391 -14.98 0.90 3.28
C ILE A 391 -15.81 0.61 2.02
N PRO A 392 -15.82 -0.63 1.45
CA PRO A 392 -16.57 -0.87 0.22
C PRO A 392 -18.11 -0.77 0.35
N TRP A 393 -18.66 -0.97 1.54
CA TRP A 393 -20.12 -0.99 1.74
C TRP A 393 -20.68 0.32 2.29
N ILE A 394 -19.97 0.95 3.22
CA ILE A 394 -20.46 2.15 3.91
C ILE A 394 -19.54 3.37 3.77
N GLY A 395 -18.36 3.20 3.18
CA GLY A 395 -17.39 4.27 2.97
C GLY A 395 -16.52 4.59 4.19
N SER A 396 -15.44 5.34 3.93
CA SER A 396 -14.44 5.71 4.94
C SER A 396 -15.03 6.52 6.10
N SER A 397 -15.93 7.46 5.81
CA SER A 397 -16.55 8.31 6.85
C SER A 397 -17.38 7.52 7.85
N HIS A 398 -18.20 6.57 7.38
CA HIS A 398 -18.96 5.71 8.27
C HIS A 398 -18.07 4.70 8.99
N ALA A 399 -16.97 4.27 8.38
CA ALA A 399 -15.97 3.46 9.07
C ALA A 399 -15.37 4.21 10.28
N GLU A 400 -15.07 5.51 10.15
CA GLU A 400 -14.63 6.35 11.28
C GLU A 400 -15.71 6.48 12.38
N GLN A 401 -16.99 6.57 12.00
CA GLN A 401 -18.09 6.54 12.99
C GLN A 401 -18.10 5.22 13.78
N VAL A 402 -17.91 4.08 13.08
CA VAL A 402 -17.82 2.76 13.72
C VAL A 402 -16.65 2.72 14.69
N ILE A 403 -15.47 3.25 14.30
CA ILE A 403 -14.29 3.33 15.17
C ILE A 403 -14.59 4.12 16.45
N ILE A 404 -15.27 5.27 16.37
CA ILE A 404 -15.67 6.08 17.51
C ILE A 404 -16.61 5.28 18.43
N ILE A 405 -17.63 4.62 17.86
CA ILE A 405 -18.60 3.82 18.62
C ILE A 405 -17.91 2.66 19.35
N VAL A 406 -17.00 1.93 18.67
CA VAL A 406 -16.26 0.83 19.27
C VAL A 406 -15.33 1.32 20.38
N SER A 407 -14.67 2.47 20.20
CA SER A 407 -13.84 3.10 21.24
C SER A 407 -14.68 3.49 22.46
N ALA A 408 -15.89 4.04 22.23
CA ALA A 408 -16.83 4.37 23.31
C ALA A 408 -17.31 3.12 24.07
N LEU A 409 -17.58 2.02 23.36
CA LEU A 409 -17.93 0.74 23.99
C LEU A 409 -16.77 0.19 24.83
N SER A 410 -15.54 0.28 24.33
CA SER A 410 -14.34 -0.11 25.09
C SER A 410 -14.18 0.76 26.35
N ALA A 411 -14.41 2.07 26.24
CA ALA A 411 -14.41 2.98 27.39
C ALA A 411 -15.48 2.61 28.43
N LEU A 412 -16.70 2.30 27.96
CA LEU A 412 -17.81 1.89 28.82
C LEU A 412 -17.44 0.63 29.62
N LEU A 413 -16.90 -0.40 28.99
CA LEU A 413 -16.46 -1.64 29.67
C LEU A 413 -15.42 -1.39 30.77
N MET A 414 -14.57 -0.37 30.61
CA MET A 414 -13.50 -0.07 31.55
C MET A 414 -13.95 0.90 32.66
N LEU A 415 -14.85 1.82 32.36
CA LEU A 415 -15.32 2.89 33.28
C LEU A 415 -16.60 2.48 34.02
N GLU A 416 -17.26 1.40 33.59
CA GLU A 416 -18.46 0.93 34.28
C GLU A 416 -18.20 0.84 35.80
N PRO A 417 -19.05 1.47 36.65
CA PRO A 417 -18.87 1.42 38.06
C PRO A 417 -19.00 -0.04 38.52
N SER A 418 -17.88 -0.65 38.89
CA SER A 418 -17.82 -2.04 39.39
C SER A 418 -18.85 -2.17 40.50
N PHE A 419 -19.86 -3.01 40.35
CA PHE A 419 -20.62 -3.52 41.42
C PHE A 419 -19.64 -4.07 42.44
N GLY A 420 -19.45 -3.38 43.53
CA GLY A 420 -18.34 -3.54 44.44
C GLY A 420 -18.08 -5.00 44.80
N THR A 421 -17.10 -5.59 44.22
CA THR A 421 -16.35 -6.66 44.87
C THR A 421 -15.56 -5.98 45.97
N ALA A 422 -16.02 -6.18 47.21
CA ALA A 422 -15.31 -5.73 48.38
C ALA A 422 -13.84 -6.09 48.28
N ALA A 423 -12.95 -5.10 48.32
CA ALA A 423 -11.52 -5.33 48.48
C ALA A 423 -11.34 -6.38 49.59
N ALA A 424 -10.57 -7.44 49.30
CA ALA A 424 -10.26 -8.48 50.29
C ALA A 424 -9.69 -7.79 51.54
N ARG A 425 -10.48 -7.75 52.57
CA ARG A 425 -10.04 -7.27 53.90
C ARG A 425 -9.06 -8.27 54.50
N PRO A 426 -8.05 -7.80 55.23
CA PRO A 426 -7.21 -8.70 55.99
C PRO A 426 -8.05 -9.58 56.93
N ALA A 427 -7.68 -10.85 57.02
CA ALA A 427 -8.35 -11.81 57.87
C ALA A 427 -8.42 -11.32 59.33
N GLY A 428 -9.64 -11.14 59.89
CA GLY A 428 -9.84 -10.77 61.26
C GLY A 428 -11.10 -9.98 61.65
N PHE A 429 -11.91 -9.54 60.66
CA PHE A 429 -13.16 -8.83 60.97
C PHE A 429 -14.39 -9.69 60.74
N GLN A 430 -15.25 -9.84 61.74
CA GLN A 430 -16.55 -10.51 61.66
C GLN A 430 -17.52 -9.74 60.72
N PRO A 431 -18.34 -10.44 59.93
CA PRO A 431 -19.29 -9.81 59.01
C PRO A 431 -20.54 -9.37 59.74
N SER A 432 -20.67 -8.11 60.08
CA SER A 432 -21.96 -7.50 60.30
C SER A 432 -22.30 -6.61 59.10
N GLU A 433 -23.37 -6.97 58.41
CA GLU A 433 -24.00 -6.33 57.27
C GLU A 433 -23.28 -6.46 55.92
N THR A 434 -23.90 -7.13 54.96
CA THR A 434 -23.58 -7.12 53.55
C THR A 434 -23.57 -5.68 53.05
N PRO A 435 -22.43 -5.19 52.50
CA PRO A 435 -22.40 -3.86 51.92
C PRO A 435 -23.35 -3.83 50.72
N ARG A 436 -24.43 -3.11 50.80
CA ARG A 436 -25.30 -2.81 49.65
C ARG A 436 -24.42 -2.06 48.62
N PRO A 437 -24.49 -2.43 47.33
CA PRO A 437 -23.80 -1.69 46.28
C PRO A 437 -24.29 -0.24 46.31
N ARG A 438 -23.44 0.68 46.74
CA ARG A 438 -23.71 2.12 46.65
C ARG A 438 -23.52 2.49 45.17
N TRP A 439 -24.63 2.73 44.50
CA TRP A 439 -24.60 3.34 43.17
C TRP A 439 -23.88 4.69 43.25
N ASN A 440 -22.80 4.85 42.53
CA ASN A 440 -22.16 6.14 42.37
C ASN A 440 -22.93 6.94 41.31
N VAL A 441 -24.05 7.56 41.70
CA VAL A 441 -24.96 8.30 40.83
C VAL A 441 -24.19 9.34 40.00
N MET A 442 -23.23 10.05 40.60
CA MET A 442 -22.41 11.03 39.89
C MET A 442 -21.53 10.37 38.80
N GLY A 443 -20.91 9.24 39.13
CA GLY A 443 -20.10 8.49 38.13
C GLY A 443 -20.96 7.97 36.97
N THR A 444 -22.20 7.52 37.25
CA THR A 444 -23.12 7.08 36.19
C THR A 444 -23.56 8.24 35.31
N ILE A 445 -23.86 9.42 35.91
CA ILE A 445 -24.22 10.62 35.14
C ILE A 445 -23.04 11.07 34.25
N VAL A 446 -21.81 11.12 34.78
CA VAL A 446 -20.62 11.50 34.01
C VAL A 446 -20.40 10.53 32.83
N LEU A 447 -20.55 9.24 33.08
CA LEU A 447 -20.41 8.22 32.03
C LEU A 447 -21.51 8.35 30.96
N ALA A 448 -22.77 8.59 31.38
CA ALA A 448 -23.88 8.82 30.46
C ALA A 448 -23.63 10.05 29.58
N ILE A 449 -23.18 11.17 30.17
CA ILE A 449 -22.82 12.38 29.42
C ILE A 449 -21.67 12.07 28.44
N ALA A 450 -20.64 11.35 28.88
CA ALA A 450 -19.50 10.98 28.01
C ALA A 450 -19.93 10.10 26.81
N MET A 451 -20.89 9.18 27.04
CA MET A 451 -21.43 8.36 25.95
C MET A 451 -22.28 9.18 24.97
N VAL A 452 -23.07 10.13 25.47
CA VAL A 452 -23.77 11.08 24.60
C VAL A 452 -22.82 11.93 23.80
N CYS A 453 -21.76 12.45 24.42
CA CYS A 453 -20.71 13.19 23.71
C CYS A 453 -20.04 12.33 22.63
N ALA A 454 -19.72 11.07 22.91
CA ALA A 454 -19.15 10.15 21.91
C ALA A 454 -20.12 9.91 20.73
N GLY A 455 -21.42 9.79 21.01
CA GLY A 455 -22.46 9.70 19.98
C GLY A 455 -22.55 10.97 19.12
N LEU A 456 -22.44 12.14 19.72
CA LEU A 456 -22.40 13.43 19.00
C LEU A 456 -21.13 13.56 18.16
N LEU A 457 -19.97 13.12 18.68
CA LEU A 457 -18.72 13.08 17.92
C LEU A 457 -18.82 12.12 16.73
N ALA A 458 -19.39 10.93 16.90
CA ALA A 458 -19.61 10.03 15.77
C ALA A 458 -20.51 10.67 14.70
N ARG A 459 -21.56 11.39 15.13
CA ARG A 459 -22.47 12.08 14.21
C ARG A 459 -21.83 13.30 13.54
N SER A 460 -20.77 13.88 14.09
CA SER A 460 -20.06 15.03 13.52
C SER A 460 -19.08 14.66 12.41
N VAL A 461 -18.83 13.38 12.17
CA VAL A 461 -18.01 12.92 11.05
C VAL A 461 -18.73 13.25 9.75
N HIS A 462 -18.09 14.05 8.90
CA HIS A 462 -18.62 14.48 7.63
C HIS A 462 -18.35 13.44 6.53
N GLU A 463 -19.18 13.45 5.50
CA GLU A 463 -18.94 12.65 4.31
C GLU A 463 -17.62 13.04 3.61
N LEU A 464 -17.02 12.08 2.93
CA LEU A 464 -15.78 12.29 2.18
C LEU A 464 -16.04 13.27 1.03
N PRO A 465 -15.34 14.44 0.98
CA PRO A 465 -15.56 15.41 -0.09
C PRO A 465 -15.18 14.82 -1.45
N GLY A 466 -16.13 14.88 -2.41
CA GLY A 466 -15.84 14.43 -3.77
C GLY A 466 -14.66 15.15 -4.40
N LEU A 467 -14.44 16.41 -4.05
CA LEU A 467 -13.27 17.19 -4.45
C LEU A 467 -11.94 16.54 -4.03
N LEU A 468 -11.86 15.96 -2.82
CA LEU A 468 -10.66 15.25 -2.35
C LEU A 468 -10.45 13.97 -3.13
N VAL A 469 -11.51 13.18 -3.38
CA VAL A 469 -11.39 11.94 -4.15
C VAL A 469 -10.97 12.22 -5.60
N ALA A 470 -11.51 13.28 -6.18
CA ALA A 470 -11.22 13.66 -7.56
C ALA A 470 -9.82 14.26 -7.71
N TYR A 471 -9.47 15.24 -6.91
CA TYR A 471 -8.28 16.06 -7.13
C TYR A 471 -7.19 15.92 -6.08
N GLY A 472 -7.46 15.18 -4.99
CA GLY A 472 -6.44 14.81 -4.00
C GLY A 472 -5.63 16.01 -3.50
N ARG A 473 -4.33 15.97 -3.72
CA ARG A 473 -3.38 17.03 -3.33
C ARG A 473 -3.63 18.39 -4.02
N TYR A 474 -4.36 18.40 -5.13
CA TYR A 474 -4.76 19.61 -5.85
C TYR A 474 -6.13 20.17 -5.43
N ALA A 475 -6.81 19.55 -4.47
CA ALA A 475 -8.18 19.89 -4.10
C ALA A 475 -8.35 21.40 -3.85
N ALA A 476 -7.46 22.04 -3.07
CA ALA A 476 -7.54 23.47 -2.78
C ALA A 476 -7.47 24.36 -4.04
N THR A 477 -6.75 23.94 -5.08
CA THR A 477 -6.61 24.70 -6.33
C THR A 477 -7.74 24.47 -7.31
N ARG A 478 -8.60 23.47 -7.04
CA ARG A 478 -9.68 23.03 -7.94
C ARG A 478 -11.09 23.34 -7.43
N VAL A 479 -11.19 24.04 -6.32
CA VAL A 479 -12.50 24.45 -5.75
C VAL A 479 -13.32 25.24 -6.80
N GLY A 480 -14.54 24.78 -7.08
CA GLY A 480 -15.46 25.42 -8.02
C GLY A 480 -15.15 25.27 -9.49
N GLN A 481 -14.12 24.49 -9.89
CA GLN A 481 -13.72 24.32 -11.29
C GLN A 481 -14.46 23.18 -12.00
N ALA A 482 -15.01 22.22 -11.26
CA ALA A 482 -15.69 21.08 -11.83
C ALA A 482 -16.88 20.64 -10.95
N ASN A 483 -17.89 20.07 -11.59
CA ASN A 483 -18.97 19.38 -10.90
C ASN A 483 -18.59 17.91 -10.70
N ILE A 484 -18.57 17.43 -9.46
CA ILE A 484 -18.32 16.02 -9.17
C ILE A 484 -19.63 15.27 -9.30
N ILE A 485 -19.76 14.47 -10.35
CA ILE A 485 -21.01 13.76 -10.71
C ILE A 485 -21.06 12.33 -10.18
N TYR A 486 -19.92 11.80 -9.72
CA TYR A 486 -19.81 10.48 -9.09
C TYR A 486 -18.65 10.41 -8.11
N VAL A 487 -18.88 9.72 -6.99
CA VAL A 487 -17.84 9.34 -6.03
C VAL A 487 -18.11 7.92 -5.56
N GLY A 488 -17.09 7.07 -5.54
CA GLY A 488 -17.19 5.71 -5.04
C GLY A 488 -15.89 5.26 -4.36
N GLU A 489 -16.04 4.55 -3.27
CA GLU A 489 -14.91 3.93 -2.57
C GLU A 489 -14.92 2.42 -2.83
N GLY A 490 -14.03 1.97 -3.72
CA GLY A 490 -13.88 0.57 -4.06
C GLY A 490 -12.93 -0.18 -3.11
N LEU A 491 -12.68 -1.44 -3.44
CA LEU A 491 -11.82 -2.31 -2.64
C LEU A 491 -10.35 -1.89 -2.70
N ASN A 492 -9.85 -1.58 -3.89
CA ASN A 492 -8.45 -1.22 -4.13
C ASN A 492 -8.23 0.29 -4.26
N ALA A 493 -9.23 1.04 -4.71
CA ALA A 493 -9.12 2.47 -5.01
C ALA A 493 -10.40 3.24 -4.70
N ALA A 494 -10.26 4.56 -4.50
CA ALA A 494 -11.36 5.51 -4.54
C ALA A 494 -11.43 6.15 -5.94
N VAL A 495 -12.62 6.18 -6.52
CA VAL A 495 -12.87 6.62 -7.90
C VAL A 495 -13.87 7.77 -7.90
N ALA A 496 -13.65 8.78 -8.74
CA ALA A 496 -14.60 9.84 -8.97
C ALA A 496 -14.74 10.14 -10.47
N VAL A 497 -15.86 10.74 -10.83
CA VAL A 497 -16.06 11.34 -12.16
C VAL A 497 -16.45 12.80 -11.96
N SER A 498 -15.76 13.70 -12.67
CA SER A 498 -16.10 15.11 -12.70
C SER A 498 -16.43 15.58 -14.11
N GLU A 499 -17.21 16.64 -14.19
CA GLU A 499 -17.55 17.29 -15.45
C GLU A 499 -17.20 18.77 -15.33
N LEU A 500 -16.40 19.28 -16.29
CA LEU A 500 -16.04 20.69 -16.39
C LEU A 500 -17.16 21.46 -17.05
N SER A 501 -17.16 22.78 -16.92
CA SER A 501 -18.17 23.67 -17.53
C SER A 501 -18.22 23.61 -19.06
N ASN A 502 -17.14 23.15 -19.72
CA ASN A 502 -17.08 22.92 -21.15
C ASN A 502 -17.57 21.53 -21.59
N GLY A 503 -18.12 20.71 -20.67
CA GLY A 503 -18.60 19.37 -20.93
C GLY A 503 -17.52 18.27 -20.91
N VAL A 504 -16.27 18.61 -20.66
CA VAL A 504 -15.20 17.62 -20.51
C VAL A 504 -15.44 16.78 -19.25
N ARG A 505 -15.39 15.46 -19.41
CA ARG A 505 -15.46 14.50 -18.31
C ARG A 505 -14.09 13.99 -17.95
N ASN A 506 -13.83 13.95 -16.65
CA ASN A 506 -12.59 13.41 -16.10
C ASN A 506 -12.91 12.14 -15.28
N TYR A 507 -12.15 11.10 -15.52
CA TYR A 507 -12.07 9.91 -14.68
C TYR A 507 -10.92 10.10 -13.70
N HIS A 508 -11.24 9.96 -12.41
CA HIS A 508 -10.28 10.15 -11.32
C HIS A 508 -10.02 8.84 -10.56
N ASN A 509 -8.76 8.60 -10.26
CA ASN A 509 -8.30 7.54 -9.39
C ASN A 509 -7.06 8.02 -8.64
N ALA A 510 -6.84 7.53 -7.41
CA ALA A 510 -5.72 7.93 -6.56
C ALA A 510 -5.60 9.47 -6.35
N GLY A 511 -6.72 10.21 -6.35
CA GLY A 511 -6.75 11.65 -6.14
C GLY A 511 -6.22 12.49 -7.30
N LYS A 512 -6.34 11.98 -8.52
CA LYS A 512 -5.82 12.62 -9.74
C LYS A 512 -6.71 12.27 -10.94
N VAL A 513 -6.71 13.14 -11.95
CA VAL A 513 -7.25 12.79 -13.29
C VAL A 513 -6.34 11.73 -13.90
N GLN A 514 -6.86 10.56 -14.16
CA GLN A 514 -6.15 9.46 -14.82
C GLN A 514 -6.46 9.36 -16.30
N ALA A 515 -7.65 9.78 -16.70
CA ALA A 515 -8.07 9.86 -18.08
C ALA A 515 -9.18 10.90 -18.21
N SER A 516 -9.29 11.50 -19.38
CA SER A 516 -10.35 12.48 -19.62
C SER A 516 -10.86 12.43 -21.06
N SER A 517 -11.97 13.11 -21.30
CA SER A 517 -12.46 13.39 -22.66
C SER A 517 -11.82 14.64 -23.29
N GLU A 518 -10.78 15.20 -22.67
CA GLU A 518 -9.96 16.25 -23.28
C GLU A 518 -9.32 15.75 -24.57
N PRO A 519 -9.23 16.58 -25.62
CA PRO A 519 -8.69 16.16 -26.91
C PRO A 519 -7.29 15.52 -26.82
N GLN A 520 -6.44 16.00 -25.93
CA GLN A 520 -5.08 15.52 -25.76
C GLN A 520 -5.03 14.13 -25.16
N ASP A 521 -5.86 13.87 -24.11
CA ASP A 521 -5.97 12.57 -23.48
C ASP A 521 -6.65 11.55 -24.40
N MET A 522 -7.71 11.98 -25.11
CA MET A 522 -8.39 11.16 -26.11
C MET A 522 -7.41 10.75 -27.22
N ARG A 523 -6.50 11.66 -27.62
CA ARG A 523 -5.48 11.39 -28.62
C ARG A 523 -4.52 10.30 -28.16
N LEU A 524 -4.01 10.39 -26.92
CA LEU A 524 -3.15 9.36 -26.35
C LEU A 524 -3.84 7.99 -26.32
N GLN A 525 -5.01 7.91 -25.66
CA GLN A 525 -5.68 6.65 -25.39
C GLN A 525 -6.08 5.93 -26.68
N ARG A 526 -6.63 6.68 -27.66
CA ARG A 526 -6.97 6.12 -28.98
C ARG A 526 -5.73 5.74 -29.79
N MET A 527 -4.67 6.56 -29.75
CA MET A 527 -3.40 6.26 -30.41
C MET A 527 -2.79 4.97 -29.87
N LEU A 528 -2.78 4.80 -28.52
CA LEU A 528 -2.30 3.59 -27.87
C LEU A 528 -3.09 2.37 -28.32
N GLY A 529 -4.43 2.42 -28.30
CA GLY A 529 -5.28 1.32 -28.74
C GLY A 529 -5.10 0.99 -30.23
N HIS A 530 -5.06 2.01 -31.10
CA HIS A 530 -4.92 1.76 -32.55
C HIS A 530 -3.53 1.29 -32.94
N LEU A 531 -2.45 1.76 -32.31
CA LEU A 531 -1.10 1.21 -32.53
C LEU A 531 -1.02 -0.27 -32.10
N THR A 532 -1.75 -0.64 -31.05
CA THR A 532 -1.85 -2.03 -30.56
C THR A 532 -2.42 -2.97 -31.63
N THR A 533 -3.39 -2.50 -32.44
CA THR A 533 -4.08 -3.34 -33.43
C THR A 533 -3.59 -3.17 -34.86
N LEU A 534 -3.04 -1.99 -35.22
CA LEU A 534 -2.60 -1.71 -36.59
C LEU A 534 -1.14 -2.14 -36.87
N VAL A 535 -0.30 -2.29 -35.83
CA VAL A 535 1.10 -2.73 -36.02
C VAL A 535 1.22 -4.25 -36.24
N PRO A 536 0.54 -5.13 -35.46
CA PRO A 536 0.49 -6.56 -35.77
C PRO A 536 -0.34 -6.84 -37.04
N GLU A 537 0.05 -7.89 -37.79
CA GLU A 537 -0.73 -8.27 -38.99
C GLU A 537 -2.11 -8.80 -38.65
N HIS A 538 -2.22 -9.62 -37.58
CA HIS A 538 -3.44 -10.34 -37.19
C HIS A 538 -3.73 -10.19 -35.70
N PRO A 539 -4.29 -9.07 -35.24
CA PRO A 539 -4.56 -8.80 -33.84
C PRO A 539 -5.88 -9.42 -33.37
N ALA A 540 -6.09 -10.74 -33.55
CA ALA A 540 -7.35 -11.39 -33.23
C ALA A 540 -7.62 -11.47 -31.72
N LYS A 541 -6.59 -11.68 -30.90
CA LYS A 541 -6.70 -11.84 -29.46
C LYS A 541 -5.84 -10.81 -28.72
N VAL A 542 -6.49 -9.89 -28.00
CA VAL A 542 -5.81 -8.75 -27.36
C VAL A 542 -6.02 -8.77 -25.84
N LEU A 543 -4.94 -8.50 -25.09
CA LEU A 543 -4.98 -8.23 -23.66
C LEU A 543 -4.80 -6.74 -23.41
N VAL A 544 -5.71 -6.14 -22.66
CA VAL A 544 -5.61 -4.77 -22.15
C VAL A 544 -5.36 -4.79 -20.64
N ILE A 545 -4.28 -4.18 -20.21
CA ILE A 545 -3.88 -4.06 -18.81
C ILE A 545 -4.34 -2.71 -18.27
N GLY A 546 -5.30 -2.76 -17.34
CA GLY A 546 -6.00 -1.59 -16.83
C GLY A 546 -7.17 -1.18 -17.73
N CYS A 547 -8.31 -0.84 -17.12
CA CYS A 547 -9.47 -0.33 -17.82
C CYS A 547 -9.42 1.19 -18.01
N GLY A 548 -8.94 1.93 -16.99
CA GLY A 548 -8.98 3.39 -17.00
C GLY A 548 -10.38 3.93 -17.33
N ALA A 549 -10.47 4.92 -18.22
CA ALA A 549 -11.77 5.36 -18.78
C ALA A 549 -12.33 4.41 -19.84
N GLY A 550 -11.63 3.34 -20.18
CA GLY A 550 -12.02 2.37 -21.20
C GLY A 550 -11.74 2.80 -22.64
N VAL A 551 -11.14 3.97 -22.87
CA VAL A 551 -10.96 4.51 -24.23
C VAL A 551 -9.93 3.74 -25.02
N THR A 552 -8.80 3.33 -24.40
CA THR A 552 -7.79 2.48 -25.02
C THR A 552 -8.38 1.12 -25.41
N ALA A 553 -9.08 0.47 -24.49
CA ALA A 553 -9.79 -0.77 -24.75
C ALA A 553 -10.87 -0.60 -25.82
N GLY A 554 -11.63 0.48 -25.76
CA GLY A 554 -12.62 0.82 -26.78
C GLY A 554 -12.02 0.95 -28.18
N ALA A 555 -10.87 1.61 -28.30
CA ALA A 555 -10.17 1.74 -29.56
C ALA A 555 -9.69 0.39 -30.11
N VAL A 556 -9.32 -0.54 -29.23
CA VAL A 556 -9.00 -1.95 -29.56
C VAL A 556 -10.27 -2.67 -30.03
N SER A 557 -11.38 -2.56 -29.29
CA SER A 557 -12.61 -3.32 -29.53
C SER A 557 -13.29 -3.03 -30.87
N ILE A 558 -13.13 -1.80 -31.40
CA ILE A 558 -13.72 -1.40 -32.68
C ILE A 558 -12.91 -1.87 -33.89
N ASP A 559 -11.71 -2.39 -33.73
CA ASP A 559 -10.97 -2.98 -34.83
C ASP A 559 -11.66 -4.29 -35.28
N PRO A 560 -12.01 -4.42 -36.56
CA PRO A 560 -12.73 -5.58 -37.09
C PRO A 560 -11.87 -6.86 -37.03
N ALA A 561 -10.54 -6.76 -36.98
CA ALA A 561 -9.65 -7.91 -36.88
C ALA A 561 -9.59 -8.48 -35.45
N VAL A 562 -10.03 -7.72 -34.44
CA VAL A 562 -10.09 -8.19 -33.04
C VAL A 562 -11.33 -9.05 -32.85
N GLU A 563 -11.12 -10.30 -32.49
CA GLU A 563 -12.18 -11.27 -32.19
C GLU A 563 -12.44 -11.40 -30.68
N HIS A 564 -11.37 -11.32 -29.88
CA HIS A 564 -11.42 -11.47 -28.44
C HIS A 564 -10.53 -10.43 -27.75
N GLU A 565 -11.11 -9.69 -26.84
CA GLU A 565 -10.40 -8.74 -25.99
C GLU A 565 -10.59 -9.10 -24.53
N THR A 566 -9.49 -9.18 -23.76
CA THR A 566 -9.52 -9.36 -22.31
C THR A 566 -9.01 -8.10 -21.64
N ILE A 567 -9.80 -7.51 -20.76
CA ILE A 567 -9.38 -6.38 -19.90
C ILE A 567 -9.07 -6.94 -18.52
N ALA A 568 -7.81 -6.82 -18.07
CA ALA A 568 -7.41 -7.15 -16.71
C ALA A 568 -7.47 -5.89 -15.85
N GLU A 569 -8.44 -5.82 -14.92
CA GLU A 569 -8.70 -4.67 -14.05
C GLU A 569 -8.73 -5.08 -12.59
N ILE A 570 -7.97 -4.37 -11.74
CA ILE A 570 -7.84 -4.71 -10.31
C ILE A 570 -9.03 -4.22 -9.48
N GLU A 571 -9.70 -3.14 -9.90
CA GLU A 571 -10.79 -2.50 -9.14
C GLU A 571 -12.16 -2.80 -9.79
N PRO A 572 -13.01 -3.61 -9.12
CA PRO A 572 -14.32 -3.97 -9.65
C PRO A 572 -15.26 -2.78 -9.92
N LEU A 573 -14.99 -1.64 -9.28
CA LEU A 573 -15.80 -0.43 -9.42
C LEU A 573 -15.58 0.25 -10.77
N VAL A 574 -14.36 0.19 -11.31
CA VAL A 574 -13.96 0.91 -12.54
C VAL A 574 -14.83 0.53 -13.76
N PRO A 575 -14.98 -0.74 -14.15
CA PRO A 575 -15.79 -1.10 -15.30
C PRO A 575 -17.26 -0.62 -15.19
N LYS A 576 -17.82 -0.65 -13.97
CA LYS A 576 -19.19 -0.18 -13.70
C LYS A 576 -19.32 1.34 -13.93
N VAL A 577 -18.36 2.11 -13.43
CA VAL A 577 -18.34 3.57 -13.53
C VAL A 577 -18.17 3.99 -15.01
N VAL A 578 -17.18 3.43 -15.68
CA VAL A 578 -16.86 3.85 -17.05
C VAL A 578 -17.90 3.41 -18.08
N SER A 579 -18.59 2.29 -17.86
CA SER A 579 -19.74 1.89 -18.68
C SER A 579 -20.95 2.82 -18.52
N THR A 580 -20.99 3.60 -17.45
CA THR A 580 -22.09 4.57 -17.19
C THR A 580 -21.74 5.96 -17.68
N TYR A 581 -20.52 6.42 -17.37
CA TYR A 581 -20.15 7.83 -17.58
C TYR A 581 -19.28 8.07 -18.80
N PHE A 582 -18.64 7.02 -19.36
CA PHE A 582 -17.72 7.13 -20.49
C PHE A 582 -18.12 6.31 -21.72
N ALA A 583 -19.30 5.69 -21.71
CA ALA A 583 -19.79 4.85 -22.83
C ALA A 583 -19.69 5.54 -24.21
N ASP A 584 -20.01 6.82 -24.29
CA ASP A 584 -19.95 7.62 -25.52
C ASP A 584 -18.50 7.84 -26.03
N TYR A 585 -17.52 7.80 -25.12
CA TYR A 585 -16.12 8.06 -25.44
C TYR A 585 -15.32 6.78 -25.67
N ASN A 586 -15.72 5.66 -25.03
CA ASN A 586 -15.02 4.38 -25.03
C ASN A 586 -15.71 3.31 -25.89
N PHE A 587 -16.64 3.69 -26.78
CA PHE A 587 -17.37 2.79 -27.68
C PHE A 587 -18.13 1.69 -26.93
N ASP A 588 -18.60 1.97 -25.73
CA ASP A 588 -19.35 1.05 -24.84
C ASP A 588 -18.62 -0.30 -24.63
N VAL A 589 -17.29 -0.24 -24.51
CA VAL A 589 -16.37 -1.39 -24.53
C VAL A 589 -16.74 -2.46 -23.50
N VAL A 590 -17.19 -2.07 -22.30
CA VAL A 590 -17.53 -3.02 -21.22
C VAL A 590 -18.72 -3.91 -21.59
N ARG A 591 -19.64 -3.43 -22.47
CA ARG A 591 -20.80 -4.18 -22.95
C ARG A 591 -20.57 -4.85 -24.32
N ASN A 592 -19.39 -4.63 -24.92
CA ASN A 592 -19.07 -5.22 -26.21
C ASN A 592 -18.95 -6.74 -26.07
N PRO A 593 -19.63 -7.56 -26.89
CA PRO A 593 -19.61 -9.02 -26.79
C PRO A 593 -18.24 -9.66 -27.06
N LYS A 594 -17.32 -8.97 -27.72
CA LYS A 594 -15.92 -9.42 -27.91
C LYS A 594 -15.09 -9.27 -26.63
N VAL A 595 -15.55 -8.46 -25.65
CA VAL A 595 -14.77 -8.01 -24.51
C VAL A 595 -15.11 -8.80 -23.25
N ARG A 596 -14.09 -9.29 -22.57
CA ARG A 596 -14.20 -9.97 -21.28
C ARG A 596 -13.43 -9.17 -20.23
N VAL A 597 -14.11 -8.64 -19.23
CA VAL A 597 -13.45 -8.00 -18.08
C VAL A 597 -13.08 -9.06 -17.04
N ARG A 598 -11.80 -9.13 -16.68
CA ARG A 598 -11.25 -9.96 -15.61
C ARG A 598 -10.87 -9.08 -14.43
N ILE A 599 -11.51 -9.32 -13.29
CA ILE A 599 -11.16 -8.61 -12.05
C ILE A 599 -10.01 -9.36 -11.40
N ASP A 600 -8.80 -8.90 -11.66
CA ASP A 600 -7.56 -9.43 -11.09
C ASP A 600 -6.44 -8.39 -11.20
N ASP A 601 -5.38 -8.55 -10.40
CA ASP A 601 -4.12 -7.86 -10.63
C ASP A 601 -3.54 -8.31 -11.99
N ALA A 602 -3.25 -7.36 -12.87
CA ALA A 602 -2.82 -7.67 -14.23
C ALA A 602 -1.50 -8.46 -14.27
N ARG A 603 -0.55 -8.17 -13.36
CA ARG A 603 0.68 -8.94 -13.24
C ARG A 603 0.39 -10.38 -12.83
N HIS A 604 -0.47 -10.56 -11.82
CA HIS A 604 -0.91 -11.87 -11.38
C HIS A 604 -1.62 -12.64 -12.51
N PHE A 605 -2.48 -11.96 -13.26
CA PHE A 605 -3.15 -12.55 -14.41
C PHE A 605 -2.15 -13.05 -15.46
N VAL A 606 -1.20 -12.21 -15.89
CA VAL A 606 -0.17 -12.59 -16.88
C VAL A 606 0.72 -13.71 -16.35
N GLU A 607 1.03 -13.73 -15.05
CA GLU A 607 1.87 -14.76 -14.44
C GLU A 607 1.18 -16.14 -14.37
N THR A 608 -0.15 -16.16 -14.24
CA THR A 608 -0.92 -17.40 -13.99
C THR A 608 -1.72 -17.87 -15.20
N THR A 609 -1.95 -17.02 -16.20
CA THR A 609 -2.67 -17.42 -17.42
C THR A 609 -1.82 -18.33 -18.28
N ARG A 610 -2.50 -19.22 -19.01
CA ARG A 610 -1.91 -20.06 -20.08
C ARG A 610 -2.27 -19.53 -21.46
N GLU A 611 -3.00 -18.45 -21.54
CA GLU A 611 -3.43 -17.84 -22.78
C GLU A 611 -2.27 -17.11 -23.45
N THR A 612 -2.28 -17.07 -24.78
CA THR A 612 -1.39 -16.25 -25.60
C THR A 612 -2.19 -15.20 -26.36
N PHE A 613 -1.56 -14.12 -26.73
CA PHE A 613 -2.20 -12.94 -27.31
C PHE A 613 -1.43 -12.47 -28.55
N ASP A 614 -2.16 -11.88 -29.49
CA ASP A 614 -1.56 -11.24 -30.67
C ASP A 614 -1.11 -9.81 -30.37
N ALA A 615 -1.73 -9.20 -29.34
CA ALA A 615 -1.26 -7.92 -28.82
C ALA A 615 -1.54 -7.81 -27.31
N ILE A 616 -0.68 -7.10 -26.61
CA ILE A 616 -0.84 -6.74 -25.21
C ILE A 616 -0.63 -5.23 -25.09
N THR A 617 -1.64 -4.50 -24.63
CA THR A 617 -1.50 -3.07 -24.36
C THR A 617 -1.56 -2.79 -22.88
N SER A 618 -0.71 -1.88 -22.42
CA SER A 618 -0.60 -1.52 -21.01
C SER A 618 -0.82 -0.01 -20.86
N ASP A 619 -1.96 0.33 -20.22
CA ASP A 619 -2.36 1.68 -19.84
C ASP A 619 -2.61 1.72 -18.32
N PRO A 620 -1.58 1.39 -17.50
CA PRO A 620 -1.74 1.25 -16.06
C PRO A 620 -1.67 2.62 -15.37
N LEU A 621 -1.90 2.62 -14.05
CA LEU A 621 -1.66 3.78 -13.20
C LEU A 621 -0.20 4.24 -13.29
N ASP A 622 0.01 5.53 -13.03
CA ASP A 622 1.34 6.14 -12.98
C ASP A 622 2.31 5.33 -12.12
N PRO A 623 3.57 5.18 -12.51
CA PRO A 623 4.54 4.32 -11.81
C PRO A 623 4.91 4.81 -10.40
N TRP A 624 4.58 6.06 -10.03
CA TRP A 624 4.75 6.55 -8.68
C TRP A 624 3.68 6.00 -7.71
N VAL A 625 2.55 5.50 -8.21
CA VAL A 625 1.55 4.83 -7.38
C VAL A 625 2.14 3.53 -6.85
N LYS A 626 2.09 3.34 -5.54
CA LYS A 626 2.64 2.14 -4.89
C LYS A 626 2.04 0.86 -5.51
N GLY A 627 2.90 0.00 -6.02
CA GLY A 627 2.54 -1.24 -6.69
C GLY A 627 2.50 -1.15 -8.22
N ALA A 628 2.21 0.01 -8.82
CA ALA A 628 2.13 0.16 -10.28
C ALA A 628 3.47 -0.13 -10.98
N ALA A 629 4.60 0.25 -10.39
CA ALA A 629 5.92 0.01 -10.96
C ALA A 629 6.27 -1.48 -11.20
N MET A 630 5.49 -2.40 -10.60
CA MET A 630 5.62 -3.84 -10.85
C MET A 630 5.20 -4.24 -12.28
N LEU A 631 4.41 -3.40 -12.96
CA LEU A 631 4.01 -3.57 -14.36
C LEU A 631 5.02 -2.99 -15.37
N TYR A 632 6.11 -2.42 -14.88
CA TYR A 632 7.17 -1.79 -15.66
C TYR A 632 8.55 -2.44 -15.43
N THR A 633 8.59 -3.70 -14.94
CA THR A 633 9.85 -4.40 -14.68
C THR A 633 10.31 -5.19 -15.89
N VAL A 634 11.63 -5.43 -15.98
CA VAL A 634 12.22 -6.34 -17.01
C VAL A 634 11.50 -7.68 -16.96
N GLU A 635 11.30 -8.24 -15.77
CA GLU A 635 10.69 -9.55 -15.56
C GLU A 635 9.21 -9.58 -15.99
N PHE A 636 8.48 -8.48 -15.79
CA PHE A 636 7.11 -8.35 -16.28
C PHE A 636 7.04 -8.28 -17.80
N PHE A 637 7.89 -7.48 -18.43
CA PHE A 637 7.93 -7.42 -19.90
C PHE A 637 8.40 -8.73 -20.53
N GLU A 638 9.31 -9.46 -19.90
CA GLU A 638 9.67 -10.82 -20.32
C GLU A 638 8.50 -11.81 -20.20
N MET A 639 7.66 -11.68 -19.14
CA MET A 639 6.43 -12.47 -19.04
C MET A 639 5.46 -12.12 -20.15
N ALA A 640 5.17 -10.84 -20.38
CA ALA A 640 4.30 -10.38 -21.45
C ALA A 640 4.81 -10.88 -22.82
N LYS A 641 6.13 -10.80 -23.05
CA LYS A 641 6.79 -11.30 -24.26
C LYS A 641 6.59 -12.80 -24.50
N ARG A 642 6.60 -13.62 -23.43
CA ARG A 642 6.33 -15.07 -23.54
C ARG A 642 4.89 -15.39 -23.88
N HIS A 643 3.95 -14.50 -23.58
CA HIS A 643 2.54 -14.64 -23.92
C HIS A 643 2.17 -14.07 -25.28
N LEU A 644 3.14 -13.52 -26.04
CA LEU A 644 2.90 -13.08 -27.42
C LEU A 644 2.92 -14.24 -28.40
N ASN A 645 1.92 -14.29 -29.26
CA ASN A 645 1.95 -15.09 -30.49
C ASN A 645 3.03 -14.57 -31.46
N PRO A 646 3.51 -15.37 -32.41
CA PRO A 646 4.43 -14.89 -33.46
C PRO A 646 3.88 -13.67 -34.20
N GLY A 647 4.69 -12.62 -34.34
CA GLY A 647 4.28 -11.34 -34.95
C GLY A 647 3.48 -10.41 -34.02
N GLY A 648 3.22 -10.84 -32.79
CA GLY A 648 2.49 -10.05 -31.81
C GLY A 648 3.29 -8.86 -31.28
N ALA A 649 2.57 -7.88 -30.70
CA ALA A 649 3.16 -6.65 -30.17
C ALA A 649 2.77 -6.37 -28.72
N VAL A 650 3.66 -5.71 -27.98
CA VAL A 650 3.36 -5.08 -26.69
C VAL A 650 3.37 -3.58 -26.88
N THR A 651 2.35 -2.88 -26.40
CA THR A 651 2.33 -1.42 -26.35
C THR A 651 2.27 -0.93 -24.91
N LEU A 652 2.92 0.20 -24.63
CA LEU A 652 3.04 0.76 -23.29
C LEU A 652 2.88 2.27 -23.34
N PHE A 653 2.06 2.80 -22.45
CA PHE A 653 1.98 4.21 -22.14
C PHE A 653 3.15 4.64 -21.24
N VAL A 654 3.76 5.80 -21.51
CA VAL A 654 4.78 6.44 -20.68
C VAL A 654 4.44 7.91 -20.52
N GLN A 655 4.20 8.33 -19.28
CA GLN A 655 3.90 9.72 -18.96
C GLN A 655 5.16 10.57 -18.91
N LEU A 656 5.09 11.81 -19.40
CA LEU A 656 6.16 12.80 -19.27
C LEU A 656 5.86 13.88 -18.24
N TYR A 657 4.58 14.12 -17.94
CA TYR A 657 4.14 15.02 -16.88
C TYR A 657 4.21 14.34 -15.51
N GLU A 658 4.32 15.10 -14.43
CA GLU A 658 4.52 14.57 -13.08
C GLU A 658 5.61 13.48 -13.01
N SER A 659 6.69 13.74 -13.73
CA SER A 659 7.82 12.82 -13.88
C SER A 659 9.14 13.60 -13.93
N ASN A 660 10.23 12.88 -13.97
CA ASN A 660 11.57 13.42 -14.16
C ASN A 660 12.34 12.59 -15.18
N THR A 661 13.46 13.13 -15.67
CA THR A 661 14.28 12.49 -16.71
C THR A 661 14.75 11.09 -16.30
N GLU A 662 15.11 10.87 -15.04
CA GLU A 662 15.61 9.56 -14.57
C GLU A 662 14.50 8.49 -14.58
N ALA A 663 13.28 8.85 -14.19
CA ALA A 663 12.14 7.96 -14.24
C ALA A 663 11.79 7.56 -15.68
N VAL A 664 11.69 8.54 -16.59
CA VAL A 664 11.38 8.29 -18.02
C VAL A 664 12.48 7.45 -18.69
N LYS A 665 13.76 7.74 -18.42
CA LYS A 665 14.87 6.90 -18.88
C LYS A 665 14.78 5.47 -18.35
N SER A 666 14.39 5.31 -17.08
CA SER A 666 14.20 4.00 -16.47
C SER A 666 13.08 3.20 -17.16
N GLU A 667 11.94 3.84 -17.47
CA GLU A 667 10.81 3.19 -18.15
C GLU A 667 11.19 2.76 -19.57
N ILE A 668 11.68 3.71 -20.38
CA ILE A 668 12.06 3.46 -21.77
C ILE A 668 13.22 2.45 -21.83
N GLY A 669 14.25 2.63 -21.01
CA GLY A 669 15.40 1.74 -20.93
C GLY A 669 15.01 0.31 -20.56
N THR A 670 14.11 0.15 -19.58
CA THR A 670 13.60 -1.17 -19.15
C THR A 670 12.79 -1.85 -20.25
N PHE A 671 11.94 -1.12 -20.96
CA PHE A 671 11.16 -1.66 -22.07
C PHE A 671 12.08 -2.08 -23.23
N LEU A 672 13.01 -1.21 -23.64
CA LEU A 672 13.93 -1.46 -24.75
C LEU A 672 15.02 -2.51 -24.42
N GLU A 673 15.23 -2.84 -23.15
CA GLU A 673 16.06 -3.99 -22.75
C GLU A 673 15.42 -5.31 -23.19
N VAL A 674 14.10 -5.45 -23.02
CA VAL A 674 13.34 -6.65 -23.38
C VAL A 674 12.94 -6.65 -24.87
N PHE A 675 12.66 -5.46 -25.41
CA PHE A 675 12.26 -5.25 -26.81
C PHE A 675 13.29 -4.37 -27.53
N PRO A 676 14.43 -4.94 -27.94
CA PRO A 676 15.53 -4.16 -28.55
C PRO A 676 15.17 -3.51 -29.90
N ASN A 677 14.13 -4.01 -30.56
CA ASN A 677 13.54 -3.43 -31.78
C ASN A 677 12.39 -2.45 -31.50
N GLY A 678 12.18 -2.09 -30.23
CA GLY A 678 11.09 -1.22 -29.80
C GLY A 678 11.16 0.18 -30.41
N ILE A 679 9.99 0.75 -30.59
CA ILE A 679 9.75 2.06 -31.22
C ILE A 679 9.06 2.96 -30.21
N VAL A 680 9.41 4.24 -30.22
CA VAL A 680 8.80 5.30 -29.42
C VAL A 680 7.99 6.20 -30.35
N PHE A 681 6.71 6.43 -30.00
CA PHE A 681 5.83 7.38 -30.64
C PHE A 681 5.48 8.49 -29.64
N GLY A 682 5.46 9.75 -30.07
CA GLY A 682 5.18 10.89 -29.21
C GLY A 682 3.73 11.39 -29.32
N ASN A 683 3.07 11.58 -28.20
CA ASN A 683 1.87 12.40 -28.12
C ASN A 683 2.29 13.80 -27.71
N THR A 684 2.12 14.80 -28.59
CA THR A 684 2.58 16.16 -28.37
C THR A 684 1.42 17.15 -28.35
N ASN A 685 1.54 18.21 -27.56
CA ASN A 685 0.69 19.36 -27.57
C ASN A 685 1.43 20.55 -28.17
N GLU A 686 1.00 21.05 -29.34
CA GLU A 686 1.69 22.12 -30.07
C GLU A 686 3.20 21.88 -30.29
N GLY A 687 3.60 20.61 -30.54
CA GLY A 687 4.99 20.22 -30.70
C GLY A 687 5.77 19.99 -29.38
N LYS A 688 5.15 20.26 -28.23
CA LYS A 688 5.70 20.01 -26.90
C LYS A 688 5.32 18.61 -26.43
N GLY A 689 6.25 17.93 -25.74
CA GLY A 689 6.02 16.58 -25.21
C GLY A 689 4.90 16.57 -24.17
N TYR A 690 4.05 15.54 -24.25
CA TYR A 690 3.00 15.30 -23.26
C TYR A 690 3.10 13.86 -22.74
N ASP A 691 3.04 12.87 -23.65
CA ASP A 691 3.16 11.44 -23.36
C ASP A 691 3.89 10.71 -24.47
N LEU A 692 4.25 9.45 -24.22
CA LEU A 692 4.83 8.55 -25.21
C LEU A 692 4.04 7.24 -25.27
N VAL A 693 4.07 6.62 -26.44
CA VAL A 693 3.62 5.24 -26.64
C VAL A 693 4.82 4.43 -27.13
N LEU A 694 5.16 3.38 -26.39
CA LEU A 694 6.18 2.41 -26.79
C LEU A 694 5.51 1.24 -27.49
N VAL A 695 6.14 0.74 -28.54
CA VAL A 695 5.71 -0.47 -29.26
C VAL A 695 6.88 -1.42 -29.36
N GLY A 696 6.71 -2.67 -28.90
CA GLY A 696 7.74 -3.71 -28.92
C GLY A 696 7.23 -5.00 -29.55
N GLN A 697 8.05 -5.65 -30.37
CA GLN A 697 7.79 -6.97 -30.96
C GLN A 697 8.96 -7.91 -30.72
N ASN A 698 8.73 -9.22 -30.79
CA ASN A 698 9.77 -10.23 -30.66
C ASN A 698 10.76 -10.20 -31.85
N GLN A 699 10.27 -9.84 -33.02
CA GLN A 699 11.04 -9.74 -34.26
C GLN A 699 11.27 -8.26 -34.61
N PRO A 700 12.19 -7.96 -35.55
CA PRO A 700 12.34 -6.60 -36.08
C PRO A 700 11.00 -6.10 -36.62
N THR A 701 10.50 -5.00 -36.05
CA THR A 701 9.23 -4.38 -36.47
C THR A 701 9.43 -3.77 -37.86
N LYS A 702 8.52 -4.09 -38.76
CA LYS A 702 8.36 -3.44 -40.05
C LYS A 702 6.92 -3.01 -40.22
N ILE A 703 6.69 -1.75 -40.50
CA ILE A 703 5.37 -1.18 -40.63
C ILE A 703 5.14 -0.83 -42.11
N ASP A 704 4.19 -1.53 -42.73
CA ASP A 704 3.75 -1.22 -44.08
C ASP A 704 2.70 -0.13 -44.06
N VAL A 705 3.10 1.12 -44.32
CA VAL A 705 2.26 2.32 -44.23
C VAL A 705 1.18 2.32 -45.28
N ASP A 706 1.50 1.88 -46.52
CA ASP A 706 0.53 1.79 -47.61
C ASP A 706 -0.52 0.71 -47.30
N GLN A 707 -0.14 -0.43 -46.72
CA GLN A 707 -1.08 -1.48 -46.30
C GLN A 707 -1.99 -0.99 -45.16
N VAL A 708 -1.45 -0.28 -44.15
CA VAL A 708 -2.26 0.28 -43.08
C VAL A 708 -3.26 1.32 -43.67
N GLN A 709 -2.81 2.19 -44.61
CA GLN A 709 -3.69 3.13 -45.28
C GLN A 709 -4.81 2.40 -46.03
N ALA A 710 -4.47 1.36 -46.78
CA ALA A 710 -5.45 0.55 -47.48
C ALA A 710 -6.45 -0.16 -46.55
N LYS A 711 -6.00 -0.61 -45.34
CA LYS A 711 -6.89 -1.14 -44.30
C LYS A 711 -7.90 -0.06 -43.88
N LEU A 712 -7.42 1.16 -43.53
CA LEU A 712 -8.26 2.27 -43.09
C LEU A 712 -9.31 2.74 -44.11
N GLU A 713 -9.09 2.49 -45.39
CA GLU A 713 -10.01 2.82 -46.48
C GLU A 713 -11.10 1.76 -46.69
N ARG A 714 -11.00 0.58 -46.09
CA ARG A 714 -12.01 -0.47 -46.19
C ARG A 714 -13.27 -0.10 -45.37
N PRO A 715 -14.47 -0.43 -45.86
CA PRO A 715 -15.73 -0.12 -45.15
C PRO A 715 -15.79 -0.67 -43.73
N GLU A 716 -15.26 -1.88 -43.48
CA GLU A 716 -15.25 -2.52 -42.15
C GLU A 716 -14.34 -1.78 -41.16
N TYR A 717 -13.30 -1.05 -41.60
CA TYR A 717 -12.43 -0.20 -40.80
C TYR A 717 -12.94 1.23 -40.63
N ALA A 718 -14.14 1.58 -41.14
CA ALA A 718 -14.71 2.92 -41.03
C ALA A 718 -14.78 3.43 -39.57
N PRO A 719 -15.11 2.61 -38.55
CA PRO A 719 -15.06 3.05 -37.15
C PRO A 719 -13.65 3.43 -36.70
N VAL A 720 -12.62 2.63 -37.02
CA VAL A 720 -11.21 2.89 -36.72
C VAL A 720 -10.75 4.19 -37.40
N ALA A 721 -11.00 4.33 -38.70
CA ALA A 721 -10.67 5.53 -39.45
C ALA A 721 -11.36 6.80 -38.92
N LYS A 722 -12.64 6.68 -38.48
CA LYS A 722 -13.36 7.76 -37.81
C LYS A 722 -12.71 8.14 -36.48
N SER A 723 -12.39 7.15 -35.64
CA SER A 723 -11.76 7.34 -34.37
C SER A 723 -10.40 8.06 -34.48
N LEU A 724 -9.58 7.68 -35.47
CA LEU A 724 -8.31 8.34 -35.76
C LEU A 724 -8.49 9.79 -36.25
N ARG A 725 -9.47 10.03 -37.15
CA ARG A 725 -9.76 11.40 -37.61
C ARG A 725 -10.20 12.34 -36.50
N GLU A 726 -10.99 11.86 -35.53
CA GLU A 726 -11.46 12.64 -34.40
C GLU A 726 -10.29 13.12 -33.49
N ILE A 727 -9.17 12.43 -33.52
CA ILE A 727 -7.96 12.81 -32.78
C ILE A 727 -6.87 13.47 -33.65
N GLY A 728 -7.24 13.91 -34.86
CA GLY A 728 -6.36 14.61 -35.80
C GLY A 728 -5.41 13.71 -36.58
N MET A 729 -5.62 12.37 -36.57
CA MET A 729 -4.79 11.39 -37.30
C MET A 729 -5.59 10.86 -38.49
N SER A 730 -5.71 11.67 -39.55
CA SER A 730 -6.60 11.38 -40.69
C SER A 730 -6.08 10.32 -41.68
N SER A 731 -4.84 9.87 -41.53
CA SER A 731 -4.20 8.88 -42.41
C SER A 731 -3.14 8.07 -41.66
N ALA A 732 -2.70 6.96 -42.23
CA ALA A 732 -1.58 6.17 -41.73
C ALA A 732 -0.29 7.02 -41.63
N VAL A 733 -0.05 7.92 -42.59
CA VAL A 733 1.07 8.88 -42.54
C VAL A 733 0.95 9.78 -41.29
N ALA A 734 -0.24 10.32 -41.00
CA ALA A 734 -0.41 11.16 -39.80
C ALA A 734 -0.22 10.40 -38.49
N LEU A 735 -0.65 9.14 -38.41
CA LEU A 735 -0.43 8.28 -37.25
C LEU A 735 1.08 8.01 -37.04
N PHE A 736 1.77 7.54 -38.06
CA PHE A 736 3.19 7.17 -37.94
C PHE A 736 4.16 8.36 -37.97
N ALA A 737 3.69 9.57 -38.35
CA ALA A 737 4.46 10.80 -38.22
C ALA A 737 4.76 11.19 -36.76
N THR A 738 4.06 10.58 -35.80
CA THR A 738 4.35 10.71 -34.36
C THR A 738 5.63 9.97 -33.91
N TYR A 739 6.35 9.33 -34.82
CA TYR A 739 7.63 8.66 -34.51
C TYR A 739 8.60 9.56 -33.77
N ALA A 740 9.11 9.09 -32.62
CA ALA A 740 9.98 9.84 -31.73
C ALA A 740 11.33 9.14 -31.41
N GLY A 741 11.57 7.95 -31.98
CA GLY A 741 12.87 7.26 -31.85
C GLY A 741 12.75 5.75 -31.68
N ARG A 742 13.90 5.10 -31.63
CA ARG A 742 14.09 3.67 -31.37
C ARG A 742 15.41 3.43 -30.62
N LYS A 743 15.65 2.21 -30.11
CA LYS A 743 16.84 1.89 -29.29
C LYS A 743 18.15 2.40 -29.87
N PRO A 744 18.52 2.18 -31.17
CA PRO A 744 19.79 2.65 -31.70
C PRO A 744 19.98 4.18 -31.63
N ASP A 745 18.88 4.95 -31.74
CA ASP A 745 18.92 6.41 -31.65
C ASP A 745 19.04 6.86 -30.18
N LEU A 746 18.33 6.18 -29.26
CA LEU A 746 18.20 6.56 -27.87
C LEU A 746 19.27 5.96 -26.95
N GLU A 747 20.07 4.99 -27.42
CA GLU A 747 21.08 4.33 -26.60
C GLU A 747 22.05 5.29 -25.90
N PRO A 748 22.55 6.38 -26.57
CA PRO A 748 23.40 7.36 -25.89
C PRO A 748 22.69 8.09 -24.74
N TRP A 749 21.39 8.38 -24.92
CA TRP A 749 20.56 9.04 -23.91
C TRP A 749 20.20 8.12 -22.74
N LEU A 750 20.03 6.82 -23.02
CA LEU A 750 19.66 5.80 -22.04
C LEU A 750 20.86 5.17 -21.31
N ARG A 751 22.10 5.57 -21.62
CA ARG A 751 23.33 4.95 -21.08
C ARG A 751 23.39 4.93 -19.57
N ASP A 752 22.85 5.94 -18.90
CA ASP A 752 22.78 6.10 -17.45
C ASP A 752 21.45 5.64 -16.85
N ALA A 753 20.55 5.08 -17.66
CA ALA A 753 19.26 4.60 -17.19
C ALA A 753 19.41 3.46 -16.18
N THR A 754 18.76 3.57 -15.05
CA THR A 754 18.66 2.48 -14.08
C THR A 754 17.45 1.61 -14.39
N LEU A 755 17.69 0.35 -14.78
CA LEU A 755 16.61 -0.58 -15.14
C LEU A 755 15.74 -0.91 -13.93
N ASN A 756 14.43 -0.92 -14.15
CA ASN A 756 13.44 -1.34 -13.16
C ASN A 756 13.33 -2.87 -13.19
N ARG A 757 13.68 -3.52 -12.09
CA ARG A 757 13.63 -4.99 -11.91
C ARG A 757 12.82 -5.35 -10.70
N ASP A 758 12.28 -6.57 -10.64
CA ASP A 758 11.54 -7.10 -9.48
C ASP A 758 12.32 -6.96 -8.17
N ARG A 759 13.62 -7.11 -8.22
CA ARG A 759 14.47 -7.03 -7.04
C ARG A 759 14.65 -5.62 -6.47
N ASN A 760 14.54 -4.56 -7.30
CA ASN A 760 14.83 -3.19 -6.86
C ASN A 760 13.63 -2.26 -6.96
N LEU A 761 12.65 -2.54 -7.85
CA LEU A 761 11.51 -1.67 -8.16
C LEU A 761 11.91 -0.19 -8.21
N ARG A 762 13.06 0.07 -8.87
CA ARG A 762 13.70 1.40 -8.88
C ARG A 762 12.76 2.49 -9.35
N LEU A 763 11.93 2.19 -10.33
CA LEU A 763 11.04 3.16 -10.95
C LEU A 763 10.06 3.80 -9.95
N GLN A 764 9.51 3.04 -8.99
CA GLN A 764 8.58 3.63 -8.00
C GLN A 764 9.23 4.72 -7.14
N TYR A 765 10.54 4.60 -6.89
CA TYR A 765 11.31 5.59 -6.13
C TYR A 765 11.66 6.80 -6.99
N LEU A 766 12.08 6.59 -8.23
CA LEU A 766 12.39 7.67 -9.17
C LEU A 766 11.14 8.48 -9.53
N ALA A 767 10.06 7.80 -9.89
CA ALA A 767 8.79 8.44 -10.22
C ALA A 767 8.16 9.15 -9.00
N GLY A 768 8.27 8.55 -7.80
CA GLY A 768 7.79 9.18 -6.57
C GLY A 768 8.48 10.53 -6.25
N LEU A 769 9.75 10.71 -6.65
CA LEU A 769 10.43 12.00 -6.58
C LEU A 769 10.05 12.94 -7.75
N GLY A 770 9.51 12.40 -8.83
CA GLY A 770 8.98 13.16 -9.96
C GLY A 770 7.59 13.77 -9.73
N LEU A 771 6.91 13.34 -8.67
CA LEU A 771 5.58 13.84 -8.32
C LEU A 771 5.61 15.37 -8.18
N ASN A 772 4.64 16.05 -8.80
CA ASN A 772 4.53 17.52 -8.92
C ASN A 772 5.61 18.20 -9.79
N LEU A 773 6.46 17.46 -10.51
CA LEU A 773 7.39 18.03 -11.49
C LEU A 773 6.76 18.00 -12.89
N TYR A 774 6.76 19.14 -13.57
CA TYR A 774 6.17 19.30 -14.90
C TYR A 774 7.28 19.58 -15.92
N GLN A 775 8.07 18.55 -16.24
CA GLN A 775 9.26 18.63 -17.08
C GLN A 775 9.06 17.97 -18.46
N ALA A 776 7.81 17.69 -18.85
CA ALA A 776 7.50 16.96 -20.09
C ALA A 776 8.20 17.51 -21.33
N ASP A 777 8.14 18.85 -21.53
CA ASP A 777 8.76 19.53 -22.67
C ASP A 777 10.28 19.37 -22.68
N VAL A 778 10.91 19.48 -21.52
CA VAL A 778 12.37 19.37 -21.38
C VAL A 778 12.81 17.93 -21.65
N ILE A 779 12.10 16.95 -21.09
CA ILE A 779 12.41 15.52 -21.25
C ILE A 779 12.27 15.12 -22.72
N TYR A 780 11.17 15.52 -23.37
CA TYR A 780 10.90 15.19 -24.77
C TYR A 780 11.91 15.84 -25.72
N ALA A 781 12.18 17.12 -25.54
CA ALA A 781 13.17 17.86 -26.33
C ALA A 781 14.59 17.27 -26.17
N ASP A 782 14.94 16.86 -24.94
CA ASP A 782 16.25 16.23 -24.67
C ASP A 782 16.36 14.86 -25.35
N MET A 783 15.32 14.04 -25.28
CA MET A 783 15.23 12.75 -25.99
C MET A 783 15.39 12.93 -27.50
N LEU A 784 14.67 13.88 -28.10
CA LEU A 784 14.70 14.12 -29.55
C LEU A 784 16.04 14.56 -30.09
N LYS A 785 16.94 15.17 -29.31
CA LYS A 785 18.31 15.55 -29.74
C LYS A 785 19.10 14.36 -30.24
N HIS A 786 18.79 13.16 -29.76
CA HIS A 786 19.48 11.92 -30.08
C HIS A 786 18.91 11.24 -31.34
N VAL A 787 17.69 11.61 -31.77
CA VAL A 787 17.05 11.03 -32.96
C VAL A 787 17.50 11.77 -34.20
N SER A 788 18.63 11.36 -34.80
CA SER A 788 19.24 12.08 -35.92
C SER A 788 18.95 11.51 -37.29
N LYS A 789 18.58 10.22 -37.35
CA LYS A 789 18.38 9.51 -38.64
C LYS A 789 16.92 9.16 -38.86
N MET A 790 16.45 9.24 -40.13
CA MET A 790 15.14 8.71 -40.49
C MET A 790 15.20 7.16 -40.49
N PRO A 791 14.15 6.49 -39.94
CA PRO A 791 14.15 5.03 -39.85
C PRO A 791 13.72 4.37 -41.16
N GLU A 792 14.58 4.39 -42.17
CA GLU A 792 14.28 3.93 -43.54
C GLU A 792 13.95 2.44 -43.60
N ASP A 793 14.53 1.65 -42.69
CA ASP A 793 14.37 0.20 -42.57
C ASP A 793 13.09 -0.21 -41.80
N LEU A 794 12.49 0.72 -41.04
CA LEU A 794 11.29 0.51 -40.25
C LEU A 794 10.02 0.59 -41.09
N PHE A 795 9.94 1.59 -41.97
CA PHE A 795 8.72 1.87 -42.73
C PHE A 795 8.81 1.34 -44.15
N ILE A 796 7.92 0.43 -44.50
CA ILE A 796 7.69 -0.05 -45.84
C ILE A 796 6.62 0.82 -46.47
N ALA A 797 6.86 1.45 -47.61
CA ALA A 797 5.91 2.28 -48.33
C ALA A 797 6.38 2.57 -49.74
N SER A 798 5.48 3.04 -50.60
CA SER A 798 5.83 3.65 -51.88
C SER A 798 6.74 4.88 -51.69
N ASP A 799 7.54 5.22 -52.67
CA ASP A 799 8.46 6.37 -52.58
C ASP A 799 7.73 7.69 -52.29
N ALA A 800 6.50 7.84 -52.80
CA ALA A 800 5.64 9.01 -52.53
C ALA A 800 5.22 9.07 -51.05
N THR A 801 4.68 7.97 -50.51
CA THR A 801 4.25 7.84 -49.12
C THR A 801 5.45 7.99 -48.18
N LYS A 802 6.59 7.41 -48.52
CA LYS A 802 7.82 7.47 -47.70
C LYS A 802 8.36 8.92 -47.60
N ARG A 803 8.33 9.68 -48.71
CA ARG A 803 8.71 11.12 -48.68
C ARG A 803 7.72 11.95 -47.85
N ALA A 804 6.41 11.70 -47.99
CA ALA A 804 5.37 12.38 -47.20
C ALA A 804 5.52 12.07 -45.69
N LEU A 805 5.73 10.80 -45.35
CA LEU A 805 5.95 10.37 -43.96
C LEU A 805 7.18 11.02 -43.33
N PHE A 806 8.31 10.99 -44.00
CA PHE A 806 9.56 11.56 -43.47
C PHE A 806 9.52 13.08 -43.39
N SER A 807 8.81 13.75 -44.31
CA SER A 807 8.49 15.18 -44.18
C SER A 807 7.64 15.47 -42.96
N ALA A 808 6.57 14.68 -42.76
CA ALA A 808 5.67 14.83 -41.62
C ALA A 808 6.38 14.55 -40.26
N ILE A 809 7.24 13.53 -40.18
CA ILE A 809 8.08 13.25 -39.00
C ILE A 809 8.97 14.45 -38.67
N ARG A 810 9.67 15.02 -39.66
CA ARG A 810 10.51 16.21 -39.46
C ARG A 810 9.72 17.39 -38.92
N THR A 811 8.56 17.66 -39.50
CA THR A 811 7.67 18.72 -39.04
C THR A 811 7.20 18.50 -37.61
N ALA A 812 6.80 17.26 -37.29
CA ALA A 812 6.35 16.90 -35.92
C ALA A 812 7.47 17.03 -34.87
N GLN A 813 8.72 16.79 -35.29
CA GLN A 813 9.89 16.94 -34.42
C GLN A 813 10.47 18.39 -34.42
N GLY A 814 9.84 19.35 -35.10
CA GLY A 814 10.29 20.75 -35.20
C GLY A 814 11.57 20.94 -36.03
N ARG A 815 11.80 20.09 -37.07
CA ARG A 815 13.00 20.05 -37.90
C ARG A 815 12.71 20.35 -39.37
#